data_da81e39f743d0bf5f41e57b1da8490b3
#
_entry.id   da81e39f743d0bf5f41e57b1da8490b3
#
_cell.length_a   1.000
_cell.length_b   1.000
_cell.length_c   1.000
_cell.angle_alpha   90.00
_cell.angle_beta   90.00
_cell.angle_gamma   90.00
#
_symmetry.space_group_name_H-M   'P 1'
#
loop_
_entity.id
_entity.type
_entity.pdbx_description
1 polymer ?
#
loop_
_entity_poly.entity_id
_entity_poly.type
_entity_poly.pdbx_seq_one_letter_code
_entity_poly.pdbx_strand_id
1 'polypeptide(L)'
;MDEKKIRELYAQTDIKDVFDNLHSSADGLTPEEAEKRLNKYGENTIKKAAAESEWQTFFKNFISTMAILLWISGFIAIVSGTVELGIAIWLVNIINGLFSFWQERAAKKATDALNNMLPTYVDVIRGGKKVQIDSKKLVPGDVFVLQAGNSIPADARIISASSMQVDQSALNGESVPESKTTKYDPGEGSYAESNLVYSGTTVGAGTARAITFATGMNTEFGRIASLTQKQTTTSSPLTAELNRLTKQISIIAITIGVIFLIAAIFFVKYPFAKAFIFALGMIVAFIPEGLLPTVTLSLAQGVRRMAKKHALVKELNSVETLGETTVICSDKTGTLTQNQMTIHYIWTPSNEYQVTGNGYVNNGQIELNKKQLWYEENPDLHKLVQIAALDNDTSVEPAKDGGKPKILGTPTEASLIIMAEKAGFDKQKVLVKYPRLRELPFDSDRKRMSTIHRWNDTQYIIFTKGSFSDTIKQCDRIQVDGKVHKMTDDDRLRAKKANAEYASRGLRSMALAYRVIDRDVDINKMLIDEAESHLIFVGLTTMSDPPRPEIYDAVKRSHQAKIRIIMVTGDSKLTAKSVAVQIGLTSDKARVISGNELEKMSDDELRKALKGEVIFARVAPEQKYRIVKNCQANGEVVASTGDGVNDAPALKQADIGIAMGQTGTDVAKEAANMILTDDNFASIVAAIEEGRAVYSNIRKFLTYILTSNVPEAIPSVLFLFSGGLIPLPMTVMQILTVDLGTDMLPALGLGAEAADPDIMNQPPRKRSEHLLNKGVMIKAFCWYGLLSSLISSGAYFFVNWQNGWPAKGLAASGSVYMRATTMVLGAIVFTQIANVLNCRTNKTSIFKKGLFSNKNIWYGIVFEICLFFVLTVTPGIRQLFNTTPLFASDWLFLFLLPIPLVLLDEARKWLMYHKQNN
;
A
#
# COMPACT_ATOMS: atom_id res chain seq x y z
N MET A 1 10.70 -30.93 -27.23
CA MET A 1 12.16 -30.67 -27.29
C MET A 1 12.59 -30.35 -25.87
N ASP A 2 13.75 -30.88 -25.42
CA ASP A 2 14.24 -30.55 -24.09
C ASP A 2 14.58 -29.05 -24.07
N GLU A 3 14.09 -28.30 -23.06
CA GLU A 3 14.21 -26.83 -22.98
C GLU A 3 15.68 -26.36 -23.00
N LYS A 4 16.59 -27.15 -22.40
CA LYS A 4 18.03 -26.92 -22.52
C LYS A 4 18.50 -26.90 -23.97
N LYS A 5 17.95 -27.77 -24.81
CA LYS A 5 18.23 -27.79 -26.25
C LYS A 5 17.62 -26.58 -26.98
N ILE A 6 16.47 -26.07 -26.51
CA ILE A 6 15.87 -24.84 -27.07
C ILE A 6 16.76 -23.64 -26.76
N ARG A 7 17.23 -23.50 -25.52
CA ARG A 7 18.14 -22.45 -25.08
C ARG A 7 19.44 -22.48 -25.89
N GLU A 8 20.11 -23.63 -25.96
CA GLU A 8 21.34 -23.79 -26.74
C GLU A 8 21.12 -23.50 -28.22
N LEU A 9 19.97 -23.89 -28.78
CA LEU A 9 19.60 -23.57 -30.16
C LEU A 9 19.57 -22.06 -30.39
N TYR A 10 18.78 -21.30 -29.59
CA TYR A 10 18.65 -19.85 -29.78
C TYR A 10 19.92 -19.07 -29.43
N ALA A 11 20.78 -19.59 -28.54
CA ALA A 11 22.07 -18.99 -28.23
C ALA A 11 23.06 -19.08 -29.39
N GLN A 12 23.13 -20.24 -30.05
CA GLN A 12 24.11 -20.53 -31.11
C GLN A 12 23.63 -20.10 -32.50
N THR A 13 22.33 -19.88 -32.68
CA THR A 13 21.74 -19.51 -33.97
C THR A 13 22.02 -18.04 -34.32
N ASP A 14 22.32 -17.76 -35.57
CA ASP A 14 22.45 -16.39 -36.06
C ASP A 14 21.14 -15.61 -35.96
N ILE A 15 21.24 -14.28 -35.76
CA ILE A 15 20.07 -13.40 -35.55
C ILE A 15 19.04 -13.51 -36.67
N LYS A 16 19.49 -13.65 -37.89
CA LYS A 16 18.61 -13.82 -39.05
C LYS A 16 17.76 -15.10 -38.94
N ASP A 17 18.43 -16.21 -38.64
CA ASP A 17 17.77 -17.51 -38.54
C ASP A 17 16.86 -17.59 -37.31
N VAL A 18 17.14 -16.80 -36.24
CA VAL A 18 16.25 -16.65 -35.08
C VAL A 18 14.95 -15.99 -35.49
N PHE A 19 14.98 -14.94 -36.32
CA PHE A 19 13.77 -14.32 -36.85
C PHE A 19 12.97 -15.28 -37.74
N ASP A 20 13.66 -16.03 -38.61
CA ASP A 20 13.01 -17.02 -39.49
C ASP A 20 12.36 -18.15 -38.70
N ASN A 21 13.06 -18.70 -37.69
CA ASN A 21 12.53 -19.74 -36.79
C ASN A 21 11.33 -19.31 -35.98
N LEU A 22 11.28 -18.05 -35.59
CA LEU A 22 10.18 -17.46 -34.84
C LEU A 22 9.11 -16.81 -35.74
N HIS A 23 9.27 -16.91 -37.08
CA HIS A 23 8.39 -16.26 -38.06
C HIS A 23 8.10 -14.80 -37.67
N SER A 24 9.16 -14.01 -37.43
CA SER A 24 9.11 -12.61 -37.00
C SER A 24 10.11 -11.74 -37.79
N SER A 25 10.19 -10.48 -37.47
CA SER A 25 11.13 -9.54 -38.11
C SER A 25 11.64 -8.49 -37.11
N ALA A 26 12.62 -7.67 -37.52
CA ALA A 26 13.10 -6.55 -36.72
C ALA A 26 12.02 -5.48 -36.43
N ASP A 27 10.99 -5.39 -37.26
CA ASP A 27 9.80 -4.56 -37.08
C ASP A 27 8.75 -5.18 -36.17
N GLY A 28 9.03 -6.38 -35.64
CA GLY A 28 8.14 -7.16 -34.76
C GLY A 28 6.97 -7.82 -35.47
N LEU A 29 6.06 -8.40 -34.70
CA LEU A 29 4.85 -9.04 -35.20
C LEU A 29 3.79 -8.00 -35.58
N THR A 30 2.86 -8.38 -36.49
CA THR A 30 1.65 -7.57 -36.66
C THR A 30 0.70 -7.78 -35.48
N PRO A 31 -0.20 -6.82 -35.17
CA PRO A 31 -1.18 -6.97 -34.08
C PRO A 31 -2.03 -8.24 -34.21
N GLU A 32 -2.45 -8.58 -35.45
CA GLU A 32 -3.29 -9.76 -35.74
C GLU A 32 -2.53 -11.07 -35.49
N GLU A 33 -1.24 -11.12 -35.89
CA GLU A 33 -0.41 -12.31 -35.65
C GLU A 33 -0.10 -12.48 -34.15
N ALA A 34 0.15 -11.38 -33.42
CA ALA A 34 0.34 -11.42 -31.98
C ALA A 34 -0.90 -11.94 -31.24
N GLU A 35 -2.09 -11.56 -31.66
CA GLU A 35 -3.37 -12.05 -31.10
C GLU A 35 -3.59 -13.55 -31.38
N LYS A 36 -3.29 -14.02 -32.60
CA LYS A 36 -3.30 -15.45 -32.92
C LYS A 36 -2.35 -16.24 -32.04
N ARG A 37 -1.14 -15.73 -31.81
CA ARG A 37 -0.15 -16.39 -30.97
C ARG A 37 -0.57 -16.40 -29.49
N LEU A 38 -1.18 -15.31 -29.02
CA LEU A 38 -1.72 -15.25 -27.67
C LEU A 38 -2.79 -16.34 -27.45
N ASN A 39 -3.68 -16.56 -28.44
CA ASN A 39 -4.66 -17.62 -28.38
C ASN A 39 -4.03 -19.03 -28.46
N LYS A 40 -2.90 -19.19 -29.15
CA LYS A 40 -2.20 -20.48 -29.32
C LYS A 40 -1.32 -20.83 -28.11
N TYR A 41 -0.51 -19.88 -27.61
CA TYR A 41 0.48 -20.10 -26.56
C TYR A 41 -0.04 -19.77 -25.16
N GLY A 42 -1.16 -19.02 -25.07
CA GLY A 42 -1.70 -18.52 -23.81
C GLY A 42 -0.98 -17.28 -23.30
N GLU A 43 -1.45 -16.78 -22.15
CA GLU A 43 -0.84 -15.64 -21.50
C GLU A 43 0.56 -15.95 -20.93
N ASN A 44 1.45 -14.97 -20.98
CA ASN A 44 2.78 -15.01 -20.37
C ASN A 44 2.65 -14.88 -18.84
N THR A 45 2.23 -15.96 -18.18
CA THR A 45 2.02 -16.04 -16.75
C THR A 45 2.61 -17.32 -16.17
N ILE A 46 3.24 -17.23 -15.00
CA ILE A 46 3.68 -18.38 -14.24
C ILE A 46 2.47 -18.87 -13.43
N LYS A 47 1.98 -20.06 -13.74
CA LYS A 47 0.86 -20.66 -13.01
C LYS A 47 1.30 -20.93 -11.58
N LYS A 48 0.65 -20.31 -10.62
CA LYS A 48 0.78 -20.71 -9.19
C LYS A 48 0.38 -22.18 -9.04
N ALA A 49 0.93 -22.87 -8.01
CA ALA A 49 0.51 -24.22 -7.67
C ALA A 49 -1.01 -24.33 -7.72
N ALA A 50 -1.52 -25.44 -8.24
CA ALA A 50 -2.96 -25.61 -8.42
C ALA A 50 -3.67 -25.28 -7.10
N ALA A 51 -4.42 -24.19 -7.09
CA ALA A 51 -5.26 -23.83 -5.96
C ALA A 51 -6.14 -25.04 -5.62
N GLU A 52 -6.36 -25.29 -4.33
CA GLU A 52 -7.30 -26.33 -3.90
C GLU A 52 -8.58 -26.20 -4.74
N SER A 53 -9.04 -27.33 -5.28
CA SER A 53 -10.30 -27.36 -6.07
C SER A 53 -11.43 -26.82 -5.22
N GLU A 54 -12.35 -26.05 -5.82
CA GLU A 54 -13.56 -25.57 -5.12
C GLU A 54 -14.31 -26.71 -4.41
N TRP A 55 -14.29 -27.93 -5.01
CA TRP A 55 -14.87 -29.12 -4.40
C TRP A 55 -14.10 -29.61 -3.16
N GLN A 56 -12.75 -29.52 -3.17
CA GLN A 56 -11.96 -29.89 -1.98
C GLN A 56 -12.22 -28.91 -0.85
N THR A 57 -12.25 -27.59 -1.14
CA THR A 57 -12.59 -26.55 -0.17
C THR A 57 -14.01 -26.76 0.37
N PHE A 58 -14.97 -27.09 -0.49
CA PHE A 58 -16.35 -27.39 -0.08
C PHE A 58 -16.40 -28.56 0.92
N PHE A 59 -15.84 -29.72 0.58
CA PHE A 59 -15.89 -30.90 1.45
C PHE A 59 -15.07 -30.71 2.73
N LYS A 60 -13.99 -29.94 2.72
CA LYS A 60 -13.17 -29.65 3.90
C LYS A 60 -13.95 -28.98 5.02
N ASN A 61 -14.93 -28.11 4.67
CA ASN A 61 -15.79 -27.48 5.64
C ASN A 61 -16.73 -28.46 6.37
N PHE A 62 -17.05 -29.60 5.77
CA PHE A 62 -17.86 -30.67 6.39
C PHE A 62 -17.07 -31.70 7.17
N ILE A 63 -15.72 -31.64 7.15
CA ILE A 63 -14.79 -32.55 7.82
C ILE A 63 -13.93 -31.77 8.85
N SER A 64 -14.27 -30.50 9.13
CA SER A 64 -13.63 -29.74 10.19
C SER A 64 -13.86 -30.44 11.55
N THR A 65 -12.96 -30.23 12.54
CA THR A 65 -13.10 -30.83 13.88
C THR A 65 -14.48 -30.58 14.46
N MET A 66 -15.03 -29.40 14.22
CA MET A 66 -16.34 -29.00 14.69
C MET A 66 -17.47 -29.70 13.96
N ALA A 67 -17.38 -29.77 12.63
CA ALA A 67 -18.36 -30.50 11.82
C ALA A 67 -18.41 -31.99 12.25
N ILE A 68 -17.28 -32.62 12.52
CA ILE A 68 -17.22 -34.00 13.01
C ILE A 68 -17.91 -34.14 14.38
N LEU A 69 -17.67 -33.20 15.30
CA LEU A 69 -18.34 -33.20 16.59
C LEU A 69 -19.87 -33.08 16.46
N LEU A 70 -20.37 -32.23 15.57
CA LEU A 70 -21.78 -32.11 15.27
C LEU A 70 -22.36 -33.34 14.58
N TRP A 71 -21.64 -34.01 13.68
CA TRP A 71 -22.06 -35.29 13.10
C TRP A 71 -22.20 -36.37 14.16
N ILE A 72 -21.22 -36.49 15.07
CA ILE A 72 -21.24 -37.43 16.20
C ILE A 72 -22.41 -37.13 17.16
N SER A 73 -22.62 -35.83 17.47
CA SER A 73 -23.71 -35.41 18.37
C SER A 73 -25.09 -35.76 17.82
N GLY A 74 -25.31 -35.48 16.53
CA GLY A 74 -26.56 -35.85 15.86
C GLY A 74 -26.79 -37.36 15.85
N PHE A 75 -25.70 -38.14 15.60
CA PHE A 75 -25.77 -39.60 15.67
C PHE A 75 -26.16 -40.10 17.09
N ILE A 76 -25.51 -39.57 18.14
CA ILE A 76 -25.80 -39.92 19.53
C ILE A 76 -27.27 -39.55 19.89
N ALA A 77 -27.75 -38.38 19.47
CA ALA A 77 -29.10 -37.95 19.68
C ALA A 77 -30.11 -38.92 19.03
N ILE A 78 -29.87 -39.36 17.80
CA ILE A 78 -30.72 -40.34 17.10
C ILE A 78 -30.75 -41.68 17.84
N VAL A 79 -29.58 -42.20 18.21
CA VAL A 79 -29.48 -43.49 18.94
C VAL A 79 -30.13 -43.42 20.34
N SER A 80 -30.11 -42.23 20.94
CA SER A 80 -30.75 -41.99 22.27
C SER A 80 -32.27 -41.78 22.21
N GLY A 81 -32.89 -41.94 21.01
CA GLY A 81 -34.33 -41.82 20.84
C GLY A 81 -34.85 -40.39 20.55
N THR A 82 -33.97 -39.41 20.38
CA THR A 82 -34.32 -38.02 20.04
C THR A 82 -33.99 -37.72 18.55
N VAL A 83 -34.70 -38.44 17.67
CA VAL A 83 -34.42 -38.40 16.21
C VAL A 83 -34.53 -37.00 15.63
N GLU A 84 -35.55 -36.26 16.02
CA GLU A 84 -35.80 -34.88 15.56
C GLU A 84 -34.63 -33.96 15.91
N LEU A 85 -34.10 -34.05 17.14
CA LEU A 85 -32.94 -33.29 17.59
C LEU A 85 -31.66 -33.65 16.77
N GLY A 86 -31.46 -34.95 16.53
CA GLY A 86 -30.29 -35.40 15.73
C GLY A 86 -30.33 -34.90 14.31
N ILE A 87 -31.49 -34.95 13.65
CA ILE A 87 -31.66 -34.41 12.29
C ILE A 87 -31.45 -32.90 12.30
N ALA A 88 -31.92 -32.20 13.29
CA ALA A 88 -31.76 -30.75 13.44
C ALA A 88 -30.30 -30.34 13.59
N ILE A 89 -29.52 -31.04 14.43
CA ILE A 89 -28.06 -30.82 14.59
C ILE A 89 -27.34 -31.03 13.24
N TRP A 90 -27.68 -32.08 12.48
CA TRP A 90 -27.10 -32.32 11.15
C TRP A 90 -27.46 -31.23 10.14
N LEU A 91 -28.70 -30.73 10.16
CA LEU A 91 -29.15 -29.64 9.29
C LEU A 91 -28.37 -28.34 9.59
N VAL A 92 -28.19 -28.03 10.87
CA VAL A 92 -27.38 -26.89 11.33
C VAL A 92 -25.94 -27.03 10.85
N ASN A 93 -25.34 -28.23 10.98
CA ASN A 93 -23.98 -28.49 10.48
C ASN A 93 -23.85 -28.29 8.95
N ILE A 94 -24.88 -28.69 8.19
CA ILE A 94 -24.94 -28.45 6.74
C ILE A 94 -25.00 -26.95 6.43
N ILE A 95 -25.86 -26.20 7.11
CA ILE A 95 -26.00 -24.75 6.94
C ILE A 95 -24.67 -24.05 7.25
N ASN A 96 -24.02 -24.45 8.36
CA ASN A 96 -22.71 -23.90 8.76
C ASN A 96 -21.63 -24.19 7.70
N GLY A 97 -21.54 -25.43 7.21
CA GLY A 97 -20.60 -25.79 6.14
C GLY A 97 -20.79 -24.99 4.85
N LEU A 98 -22.06 -24.76 4.45
CA LEU A 98 -22.40 -23.92 3.30
C LEU A 98 -22.01 -22.45 3.51
N PHE A 99 -22.26 -21.92 4.70
CA PHE A 99 -21.93 -20.54 5.04
C PHE A 99 -20.41 -20.32 5.10
N SER A 100 -19.67 -21.23 5.73
CA SER A 100 -18.20 -21.20 5.78
C SER A 100 -17.60 -21.25 4.36
N PHE A 101 -18.11 -22.12 3.51
CA PHE A 101 -17.72 -22.18 2.10
C PHE A 101 -17.99 -20.85 1.36
N TRP A 102 -19.14 -20.24 1.55
CA TRP A 102 -19.46 -18.94 0.97
C TRP A 102 -18.51 -17.84 1.43
N GLN A 103 -18.18 -17.78 2.73
CA GLN A 103 -17.23 -16.82 3.30
C GLN A 103 -15.81 -17.02 2.71
N GLU A 104 -15.34 -18.27 2.66
CA GLU A 104 -14.03 -18.62 2.12
C GLU A 104 -13.90 -18.23 0.62
N ARG A 105 -14.96 -18.50 -0.13
CA ARG A 105 -15.07 -18.10 -1.55
C ARG A 105 -15.10 -16.58 -1.72
N ALA A 106 -15.82 -15.86 -0.88
CA ALA A 106 -15.86 -14.39 -0.91
C ALA A 106 -14.48 -13.79 -0.58
N ALA A 107 -13.78 -14.33 0.42
CA ALA A 107 -12.43 -13.92 0.78
C ALA A 107 -11.43 -14.19 -0.34
N LYS A 108 -11.45 -15.40 -0.95
CA LYS A 108 -10.61 -15.78 -2.09
C LYS A 108 -10.85 -14.87 -3.30
N LYS A 109 -12.10 -14.63 -3.67
CA LYS A 109 -12.44 -13.72 -4.78
C LYS A 109 -11.95 -12.29 -4.56
N ALA A 110 -12.02 -11.80 -3.31
CA ALA A 110 -11.49 -10.49 -2.97
C ALA A 110 -9.96 -10.44 -3.11
N THR A 111 -9.24 -11.49 -2.71
CA THR A 111 -7.78 -11.61 -2.85
C THR A 111 -7.36 -11.72 -4.32
N ASP A 112 -8.06 -12.52 -5.13
CA ASP A 112 -7.77 -12.69 -6.56
C ASP A 112 -7.98 -11.38 -7.35
N ALA A 113 -9.01 -10.60 -6.98
CA ALA A 113 -9.24 -9.28 -7.56
C ALA A 113 -8.08 -8.31 -7.33
N LEU A 114 -7.37 -8.42 -6.19
CA LEU A 114 -6.20 -7.58 -5.87
C LEU A 114 -4.99 -7.95 -6.74
N ASN A 115 -4.73 -9.24 -6.93
CA ASN A 115 -3.63 -9.72 -7.77
C ASN A 115 -3.74 -9.24 -9.22
N ASN A 116 -4.96 -8.96 -9.70
CA ASN A 116 -5.22 -8.46 -11.05
C ASN A 116 -5.11 -6.92 -11.17
N MET A 117 -4.90 -6.19 -10.08
CA MET A 117 -4.77 -4.72 -10.09
C MET A 117 -3.34 -4.23 -10.37
N LEU A 118 -2.36 -5.13 -10.52
CA LEU A 118 -0.95 -4.81 -10.75
C LEU A 118 -0.50 -5.31 -12.13
N PRO A 119 -0.86 -4.62 -13.25
CA PRO A 119 -0.33 -4.96 -14.55
C PRO A 119 1.15 -4.56 -14.64
N THR A 120 1.99 -5.47 -15.12
CA THR A 120 3.37 -5.17 -15.51
C THR A 120 3.38 -4.85 -17.00
N TYR A 121 3.91 -3.69 -17.38
CA TYR A 121 3.95 -3.26 -18.78
C TYR A 121 5.32 -3.53 -19.40
N VAL A 122 5.34 -3.79 -20.70
CA VAL A 122 6.55 -3.94 -21.50
C VAL A 122 6.41 -3.18 -22.83
N ASP A 123 7.48 -2.53 -23.25
CA ASP A 123 7.56 -1.82 -24.51
C ASP A 123 7.92 -2.81 -25.62
N VAL A 124 7.03 -3.06 -26.54
CA VAL A 124 7.24 -3.94 -27.69
C VAL A 124 7.27 -3.18 -29.01
N ILE A 125 7.94 -3.74 -30.00
CA ILE A 125 7.87 -3.26 -31.40
C ILE A 125 6.89 -4.16 -32.12
N ARG A 126 5.78 -3.61 -32.59
CA ARG A 126 4.78 -4.30 -33.42
C ARG A 126 4.45 -3.46 -34.64
N GLY A 127 4.58 -4.05 -35.83
CA GLY A 127 4.38 -3.34 -37.10
C GLY A 127 5.29 -2.11 -37.27
N GLY A 128 6.53 -2.19 -36.82
CA GLY A 128 7.53 -1.10 -36.87
C GLY A 128 7.30 0.04 -35.86
N LYS A 129 6.27 -0.04 -35.00
CA LYS A 129 5.96 0.99 -34.00
C LYS A 129 6.22 0.47 -32.58
N LYS A 130 6.82 1.34 -31.74
CA LYS A 130 6.96 1.04 -30.31
C LYS A 130 5.60 1.23 -29.63
N VAL A 131 5.10 0.15 -28.99
CA VAL A 131 3.80 0.11 -28.31
C VAL A 131 4.02 -0.48 -26.92
N GLN A 132 3.40 0.09 -25.89
CA GLN A 132 3.39 -0.47 -24.54
C GLN A 132 2.23 -1.44 -24.39
N ILE A 133 2.51 -2.68 -23.96
CA ILE A 133 1.49 -3.72 -23.72
C ILE A 133 1.62 -4.27 -22.30
N ASP A 134 0.54 -4.90 -21.79
CA ASP A 134 0.62 -5.74 -20.60
C ASP A 134 1.57 -6.92 -20.86
N SER A 135 2.53 -7.16 -19.97
CA SER A 135 3.52 -8.25 -20.11
C SER A 135 2.86 -9.63 -20.23
N LYS A 136 1.65 -9.82 -19.73
CA LYS A 136 0.84 -11.04 -19.90
C LYS A 136 0.50 -11.32 -21.36
N LYS A 137 0.45 -10.29 -22.20
CA LYS A 137 0.13 -10.39 -23.65
C LYS A 137 1.38 -10.54 -24.53
N LEU A 138 2.55 -10.73 -23.92
CA LEU A 138 3.79 -10.99 -24.64
C LEU A 138 3.78 -12.43 -25.17
N VAL A 139 4.16 -12.61 -26.44
CA VAL A 139 4.13 -13.92 -27.11
C VAL A 139 5.48 -14.24 -27.78
N PRO A 140 5.81 -15.53 -28.01
CA PRO A 140 7.00 -15.88 -28.77
C PRO A 140 7.01 -15.21 -30.16
N GLY A 141 8.14 -14.56 -30.51
CA GLY A 141 8.32 -13.76 -31.70
C GLY A 141 8.10 -12.25 -31.51
N ASP A 142 7.62 -11.78 -30.36
CA ASP A 142 7.58 -10.35 -30.06
C ASP A 142 9.00 -9.80 -29.84
N VAL A 143 9.25 -8.64 -30.40
CA VAL A 143 10.48 -7.87 -30.15
C VAL A 143 10.18 -6.81 -29.09
N PHE A 144 10.92 -6.83 -27.98
CA PHE A 144 10.74 -5.86 -26.90
C PHE A 144 12.01 -5.10 -26.57
N VAL A 145 11.84 -3.94 -25.95
CA VAL A 145 12.90 -2.99 -25.60
C VAL A 145 13.20 -3.08 -24.12
N LEU A 146 14.47 -3.19 -23.78
CA LEU A 146 15.00 -3.23 -22.41
C LEU A 146 15.81 -1.99 -22.11
N GLN A 147 15.62 -1.44 -20.90
CA GLN A 147 16.35 -0.29 -20.37
C GLN A 147 16.72 -0.56 -18.90
N ALA A 148 17.75 0.13 -18.41
CA ALA A 148 18.15 0.03 -17.00
C ALA A 148 16.94 0.20 -16.07
N GLY A 149 16.78 -0.74 -15.12
CA GLY A 149 15.64 -0.79 -14.18
C GLY A 149 14.44 -1.57 -14.67
N ASN A 150 14.40 -2.10 -15.89
CA ASN A 150 13.33 -2.99 -16.34
C ASN A 150 13.51 -4.42 -15.80
N SER A 151 12.41 -5.05 -15.45
CA SER A 151 12.33 -6.50 -15.27
C SER A 151 12.19 -7.18 -16.65
N ILE A 152 12.84 -8.32 -16.82
CA ILE A 152 12.79 -9.08 -18.07
C ILE A 152 11.59 -10.03 -17.99
N PRO A 153 10.57 -9.85 -18.86
CA PRO A 153 9.29 -10.52 -18.71
C PRO A 153 9.24 -11.94 -19.30
N ALA A 154 10.21 -12.30 -20.15
CA ALA A 154 10.22 -13.56 -20.89
C ALA A 154 11.66 -13.94 -21.29
N ASP A 155 11.91 -15.21 -21.61
CA ASP A 155 13.20 -15.62 -22.13
C ASP A 155 13.36 -15.15 -23.58
N ALA A 156 14.46 -14.46 -23.86
CA ALA A 156 14.66 -13.80 -25.14
C ALA A 156 16.11 -13.79 -25.62
N ARG A 157 16.25 -13.69 -26.94
CA ARG A 157 17.54 -13.53 -27.65
C ARG A 157 17.80 -12.05 -27.91
N ILE A 158 18.95 -11.54 -27.50
CA ILE A 158 19.37 -10.15 -27.73
C ILE A 158 19.69 -9.96 -29.23
N ILE A 159 19.05 -8.95 -29.83
CA ILE A 159 19.25 -8.55 -31.24
C ILE A 159 20.05 -7.26 -31.39
N SER A 160 20.02 -6.39 -30.38
CA SER A 160 20.91 -5.23 -30.26
C SER A 160 21.13 -4.89 -28.80
N ALA A 161 22.34 -4.45 -28.43
CA ALA A 161 22.67 -4.06 -27.05
C ALA A 161 23.66 -2.91 -27.04
N SER A 162 23.56 -2.00 -26.06
CA SER A 162 24.49 -0.93 -25.77
C SER A 162 24.79 -0.93 -24.27
N SER A 163 26.01 -1.32 -23.88
CA SER A 163 26.50 -1.38 -22.50
C SER A 163 25.52 -2.11 -21.56
N MET A 164 24.90 -3.18 -22.05
CA MET A 164 23.86 -3.92 -21.31
C MET A 164 24.48 -4.77 -20.20
N GLN A 165 23.97 -4.62 -18.99
CA GLN A 165 24.27 -5.46 -17.83
C GLN A 165 22.98 -5.99 -17.20
N VAL A 166 22.96 -7.27 -16.86
CA VAL A 166 21.78 -7.94 -16.30
C VAL A 166 22.14 -8.59 -14.98
N ASP A 167 21.36 -8.29 -13.95
CA ASP A 167 21.38 -8.99 -12.67
C ASP A 167 20.58 -10.30 -12.82
N GLN A 168 21.28 -11.43 -12.70
CA GLN A 168 20.73 -12.77 -12.81
C GLN A 168 20.70 -13.53 -11.46
N SER A 169 20.88 -12.81 -10.35
CA SER A 169 20.92 -13.40 -9.00
C SER A 169 19.68 -14.25 -8.65
N ALA A 170 18.53 -13.93 -9.26
CA ALA A 170 17.31 -14.72 -9.12
C ALA A 170 17.41 -16.14 -9.72
N LEU A 171 18.33 -16.38 -10.65
CA LEU A 171 18.52 -17.67 -11.33
C LEU A 171 19.80 -18.41 -10.89
N ASN A 172 20.94 -17.69 -10.79
CA ASN A 172 22.24 -18.30 -10.48
C ASN A 172 22.71 -18.04 -9.03
N GLY A 173 22.05 -17.11 -8.29
CA GLY A 173 22.40 -16.75 -6.92
C GLY A 173 23.58 -15.78 -6.81
N GLU A 174 24.17 -15.34 -7.92
CA GLU A 174 25.33 -14.44 -7.95
C GLU A 174 24.88 -12.98 -8.10
N SER A 175 25.37 -12.10 -7.22
CA SER A 175 24.95 -10.69 -7.15
C SER A 175 25.71 -9.77 -8.12
N VAL A 176 26.68 -10.28 -8.90
CA VAL A 176 27.43 -9.49 -9.86
C VAL A 176 26.69 -9.46 -11.18
N PRO A 177 26.29 -8.26 -11.70
CA PRO A 177 25.62 -8.17 -12.99
C PRO A 177 26.50 -8.66 -14.15
N GLU A 178 25.93 -9.44 -15.04
CA GLU A 178 26.62 -9.99 -16.23
C GLU A 178 26.46 -9.06 -17.43
N SER A 179 27.56 -8.86 -18.18
CA SER A 179 27.54 -8.11 -19.44
C SER A 179 26.87 -8.92 -20.54
N LYS A 180 25.89 -8.34 -21.22
CA LYS A 180 25.14 -8.98 -22.30
C LYS A 180 25.39 -8.27 -23.65
N THR A 181 25.58 -9.09 -24.70
CA THR A 181 25.91 -8.64 -26.06
C THR A 181 25.08 -9.41 -27.10
N THR A 182 25.25 -9.08 -28.38
CA THR A 182 24.59 -9.83 -29.48
C THR A 182 25.37 -11.08 -29.89
N LYS A 183 26.65 -11.17 -29.53
CA LYS A 183 27.54 -12.29 -29.90
C LYS A 183 27.40 -13.41 -28.87
N TYR A 184 27.44 -14.65 -29.35
CA TYR A 184 27.40 -15.80 -28.45
C TYR A 184 28.76 -15.99 -27.73
N ASP A 185 28.69 -16.10 -26.43
CA ASP A 185 29.75 -16.57 -25.55
C ASP A 185 29.06 -17.43 -24.48
N PRO A 186 29.46 -18.68 -24.26
CA PRO A 186 28.83 -19.53 -23.28
C PRO A 186 28.99 -19.03 -21.85
N GLY A 187 30.02 -18.22 -21.56
CA GLY A 187 30.39 -17.79 -20.21
C GLY A 187 30.80 -18.91 -19.28
N GLU A 188 31.08 -18.57 -18.02
CA GLU A 188 31.36 -19.55 -16.95
C GLU A 188 30.13 -19.61 -16.01
N GLY A 189 29.51 -20.79 -15.91
CA GLY A 189 28.37 -21.01 -15.00
C GLY A 189 27.04 -21.25 -15.70
N SER A 190 25.99 -21.38 -14.89
CA SER A 190 24.61 -21.59 -15.39
C SER A 190 23.99 -20.24 -15.78
N TYR A 191 23.34 -20.18 -16.95
CA TYR A 191 22.68 -18.99 -17.49
C TYR A 191 23.63 -17.86 -17.89
N ALA A 192 24.94 -18.14 -18.09
CA ALA A 192 25.98 -17.16 -18.39
C ALA A 192 26.07 -16.75 -19.86
N GLU A 193 25.24 -17.33 -20.75
CA GLU A 193 25.24 -17.02 -22.19
C GLU A 193 25.08 -15.49 -22.41
N SER A 194 26.09 -14.90 -23.08
CA SER A 194 26.19 -13.47 -23.25
C SER A 194 25.07 -12.82 -24.08
N ASN A 195 24.37 -13.61 -24.89
CA ASN A 195 23.37 -13.13 -25.85
C ASN A 195 21.93 -13.54 -25.52
N LEU A 196 21.71 -14.17 -24.37
CA LEU A 196 20.38 -14.50 -23.86
C LEU A 196 20.06 -13.70 -22.60
N VAL A 197 18.77 -13.41 -22.44
CA VAL A 197 18.19 -12.85 -21.22
C VAL A 197 17.00 -13.70 -20.79
N TYR A 198 16.77 -13.77 -19.48
CA TYR A 198 15.83 -14.71 -18.87
C TYR A 198 14.75 -14.01 -18.07
N SER A 199 13.56 -14.56 -18.10
CA SER A 199 12.44 -14.13 -17.28
C SER A 199 12.81 -14.08 -15.79
N GLY A 200 12.32 -13.05 -15.07
CA GLY A 200 12.56 -12.88 -13.64
C GLY A 200 13.93 -12.31 -13.28
N THR A 201 14.76 -11.91 -14.27
CA THR A 201 16.01 -11.19 -14.11
C THR A 201 15.82 -9.68 -14.39
N THR A 202 16.79 -8.85 -14.05
CA THR A 202 16.63 -7.39 -14.12
C THR A 202 17.78 -6.71 -14.84
N VAL A 203 17.48 -5.64 -15.58
CA VAL A 203 18.47 -4.84 -16.28
C VAL A 203 19.12 -3.86 -15.30
N GLY A 204 20.41 -4.09 -14.98
CA GLY A 204 21.19 -3.22 -14.11
C GLY A 204 21.68 -1.95 -14.80
N ALA A 205 22.12 -2.03 -16.06
CA ALA A 205 22.60 -0.91 -16.84
C ALA A 205 22.43 -1.14 -18.34
N GLY A 206 22.47 -0.04 -19.13
CA GLY A 206 22.42 -0.07 -20.58
C GLY A 206 21.03 -0.25 -21.18
N THR A 207 21.00 -0.54 -22.48
CA THR A 207 19.77 -0.75 -23.26
C THR A 207 19.93 -1.90 -24.23
N ALA A 208 18.85 -2.62 -24.54
CA ALA A 208 18.84 -3.68 -25.55
C ALA A 208 17.48 -3.80 -26.26
N ARG A 209 17.49 -4.47 -27.40
CA ARG A 209 16.30 -5.06 -28.01
C ARG A 209 16.46 -6.57 -27.99
N ALA A 210 15.40 -7.30 -27.65
CA ALA A 210 15.43 -8.75 -27.61
C ALA A 210 14.16 -9.33 -28.24
N ILE A 211 14.28 -10.51 -28.84
CA ILE A 211 13.17 -11.26 -29.42
C ILE A 211 12.79 -12.42 -28.49
N THR A 212 11.54 -12.51 -28.12
CA THR A 212 11.00 -13.53 -27.21
C THR A 212 10.99 -14.90 -27.86
N PHE A 213 11.54 -15.93 -27.21
CA PHE A 213 11.45 -17.32 -27.68
C PHE A 213 10.67 -18.22 -26.73
N ALA A 214 10.55 -17.89 -25.44
CA ALA A 214 9.75 -18.64 -24.46
C ALA A 214 8.99 -17.70 -23.49
N THR A 215 7.76 -18.10 -23.13
CA THR A 215 6.85 -17.32 -22.27
C THR A 215 6.22 -18.19 -21.17
N GLY A 216 5.89 -17.61 -20.03
CA GLY A 216 5.15 -18.23 -18.93
C GLY A 216 5.85 -19.45 -18.35
N MET A 217 5.15 -20.57 -18.27
CA MET A 217 5.69 -21.84 -17.72
C MET A 217 6.80 -22.47 -18.56
N ASN A 218 6.98 -22.04 -19.83
CA ASN A 218 8.02 -22.50 -20.73
C ASN A 218 9.33 -21.70 -20.59
N THR A 219 9.41 -20.71 -19.69
CA THR A 219 10.66 -19.99 -19.35
C THR A 219 11.47 -20.80 -18.35
N GLU A 220 12.78 -20.52 -18.26
CA GLU A 220 13.63 -21.13 -17.23
C GLU A 220 13.12 -20.84 -15.82
N PHE A 221 12.66 -19.62 -15.57
CA PHE A 221 12.05 -19.26 -14.29
C PHE A 221 10.74 -20.01 -14.04
N GLY A 222 9.91 -20.21 -15.06
CA GLY A 222 8.70 -21.05 -14.98
C GLY A 222 9.01 -22.50 -14.59
N ARG A 223 10.10 -23.07 -15.12
CA ARG A 223 10.59 -24.41 -14.80
C ARG A 223 11.04 -24.51 -13.33
N ILE A 224 11.85 -23.55 -12.87
CA ILE A 224 12.28 -23.50 -11.46
C ILE A 224 11.06 -23.37 -10.55
N ALA A 225 10.11 -22.51 -10.89
CA ALA A 225 8.87 -22.36 -10.15
C ALA A 225 8.07 -23.67 -10.05
N SER A 226 8.03 -24.47 -11.12
CA SER A 226 7.35 -25.78 -11.11
C SER A 226 7.99 -26.81 -10.18
N LEU A 227 9.32 -26.75 -10.01
CA LEU A 227 10.07 -27.65 -9.12
C LEU A 227 9.95 -27.23 -7.64
N THR A 228 9.80 -25.94 -7.37
CA THR A 228 9.74 -25.36 -6.01
C THR A 228 8.33 -25.23 -5.44
N GLN A 229 7.29 -25.48 -6.23
CA GLN A 229 5.87 -25.39 -5.83
C GLN A 229 5.44 -26.24 -4.61
N LYS A 230 6.31 -27.09 -4.07
CA LYS A 230 6.06 -27.90 -2.86
C LYS A 230 6.50 -27.23 -1.54
N GLN A 231 7.07 -26.03 -1.56
CA GLN A 231 7.47 -25.34 -0.33
C GLN A 231 6.30 -24.56 0.26
N THR A 232 6.04 -24.83 1.53
CA THR A 232 5.02 -24.18 2.36
C THR A 232 5.27 -22.68 2.43
N THR A 233 4.23 -21.89 2.11
CA THR A 233 4.21 -20.44 2.37
C THR A 233 4.38 -20.20 3.87
N THR A 234 5.33 -19.35 4.26
CA THR A 234 5.46 -18.86 5.64
C THR A 234 4.19 -18.12 6.04
N SER A 235 3.55 -18.59 7.13
CA SER A 235 2.34 -17.92 7.66
C SER A 235 2.68 -16.52 8.19
N SER A 236 1.78 -15.55 7.97
CA SER A 236 1.95 -14.20 8.51
C SER A 236 1.92 -14.17 10.04
N PRO A 237 2.52 -13.13 10.68
CA PRO A 237 2.43 -12.93 12.11
C PRO A 237 0.98 -12.94 12.61
N LEU A 238 0.06 -12.26 11.91
CA LEU A 238 -1.38 -12.25 12.23
C LEU A 238 -2.00 -13.64 12.09
N THR A 239 -1.71 -14.35 11.01
CA THR A 239 -2.21 -15.72 10.82
C THR A 239 -1.69 -16.66 11.91
N ALA A 240 -0.43 -16.53 12.30
CA ALA A 240 0.16 -17.29 13.40
C ALA A 240 -0.50 -16.94 14.75
N GLU A 241 -0.79 -15.64 15.00
CA GLU A 241 -1.49 -15.18 16.19
C GLU A 241 -2.93 -15.70 16.23
N LEU A 242 -3.67 -15.63 15.11
CA LEU A 242 -5.02 -16.16 14.99
C LEU A 242 -5.10 -17.67 15.20
N ASN A 243 -4.17 -18.42 14.61
CA ASN A 243 -4.08 -19.87 14.80
C ASN A 243 -3.78 -20.22 16.26
N ARG A 244 -2.88 -19.49 16.90
CA ARG A 244 -2.59 -19.66 18.34
C ARG A 244 -3.85 -19.36 19.18
N LEU A 245 -4.54 -18.29 18.85
CA LEU A 245 -5.76 -17.85 19.53
C LEU A 245 -6.89 -18.86 19.38
N THR A 246 -7.15 -19.33 18.16
CA THR A 246 -8.14 -20.38 17.90
C THR A 246 -7.81 -21.66 18.70
N LYS A 247 -6.54 -22.08 18.73
CA LYS A 247 -6.12 -23.23 19.53
C LYS A 247 -6.35 -23.02 21.04
N GLN A 248 -6.04 -21.84 21.57
CA GLN A 248 -6.27 -21.52 22.98
C GLN A 248 -7.76 -21.54 23.32
N ILE A 249 -8.59 -20.90 22.52
CA ILE A 249 -10.05 -20.89 22.71
C ILE A 249 -10.61 -22.30 22.61
N SER A 250 -10.19 -23.11 21.63
CA SER A 250 -10.63 -24.50 21.50
C SER A 250 -10.31 -25.35 22.74
N ILE A 251 -9.11 -25.21 23.30
CA ILE A 251 -8.73 -25.89 24.54
C ILE A 251 -9.62 -25.45 25.71
N ILE A 252 -9.89 -24.17 25.86
CA ILE A 252 -10.76 -23.62 26.88
C ILE A 252 -12.19 -24.16 26.71
N ALA A 253 -12.72 -24.14 25.49
CA ALA A 253 -14.06 -24.63 25.16
C ALA A 253 -14.21 -26.11 25.49
N ILE A 254 -13.25 -26.96 25.10
CA ILE A 254 -13.27 -28.39 25.43
C ILE A 254 -13.19 -28.61 26.95
N THR A 255 -12.35 -27.84 27.65
CA THR A 255 -12.22 -27.93 29.10
C THR A 255 -13.54 -27.57 29.80
N ILE A 256 -14.18 -26.48 29.40
CA ILE A 256 -15.49 -26.06 29.88
C ILE A 256 -16.54 -27.13 29.57
N GLY A 257 -16.57 -27.68 28.37
CA GLY A 257 -17.51 -28.74 27.98
C GLY A 257 -17.35 -29.99 28.81
N VAL A 258 -16.13 -30.43 29.13
CA VAL A 258 -15.88 -31.55 30.02
C VAL A 258 -16.37 -31.25 31.45
N ILE A 259 -16.15 -30.07 31.97
CA ILE A 259 -16.66 -29.62 33.27
C ILE A 259 -18.19 -29.66 33.27
N PHE A 260 -18.84 -29.17 32.22
CA PHE A 260 -20.29 -29.17 32.09
C PHE A 260 -20.85 -30.59 31.96
N LEU A 261 -20.16 -31.49 31.22
CA LEU A 261 -20.55 -32.89 31.17
C LEU A 261 -20.55 -33.53 32.54
N ILE A 262 -19.48 -33.38 33.29
CA ILE A 262 -19.34 -33.91 34.66
C ILE A 262 -20.41 -33.29 35.58
N ALA A 263 -20.55 -31.96 35.54
CA ALA A 263 -21.51 -31.26 36.37
C ALA A 263 -22.97 -31.67 36.06
N ALA A 264 -23.34 -31.84 34.80
CA ALA A 264 -24.67 -32.27 34.39
C ALA A 264 -24.99 -33.69 34.87
N ILE A 265 -24.02 -34.60 34.88
CA ILE A 265 -24.17 -35.97 35.39
C ILE A 265 -24.29 -35.97 36.93
N PHE A 266 -23.41 -35.28 37.64
CA PHE A 266 -23.31 -35.37 39.09
C PHE A 266 -24.31 -34.45 39.83
N PHE A 267 -24.51 -33.21 39.37
CA PHE A 267 -25.39 -32.24 40.06
C PHE A 267 -26.84 -32.32 39.56
N VAL A 268 -27.03 -32.43 38.20
CA VAL A 268 -28.39 -32.44 37.63
C VAL A 268 -28.90 -33.87 37.41
N LYS A 269 -28.03 -34.88 37.52
CA LYS A 269 -28.35 -36.32 37.33
C LYS A 269 -28.89 -36.64 35.94
N TYR A 270 -28.41 -35.95 34.93
CA TYR A 270 -28.77 -36.22 33.53
C TYR A 270 -28.21 -37.59 33.09
N PRO A 271 -28.97 -38.36 32.28
CA PRO A 271 -28.39 -39.50 31.54
C PRO A 271 -27.21 -39.04 30.66
N PHE A 272 -26.22 -39.92 30.50
CA PHE A 272 -24.98 -39.60 29.76
C PHE A 272 -25.23 -38.94 28.39
N ALA A 273 -26.16 -39.49 27.59
CA ALA A 273 -26.48 -38.97 26.28
C ALA A 273 -26.98 -37.50 26.31
N LYS A 274 -27.89 -37.19 27.27
CA LYS A 274 -28.41 -35.83 27.44
C LYS A 274 -27.36 -34.88 27.97
N ALA A 275 -26.53 -35.31 28.92
CA ALA A 275 -25.42 -34.54 29.44
C ALA A 275 -24.34 -34.28 28.34
N PHE A 276 -24.08 -35.27 27.51
CA PHE A 276 -23.11 -35.18 26.39
C PHE A 276 -23.57 -34.18 25.30
N ILE A 277 -24.84 -34.26 24.88
CA ILE A 277 -25.44 -33.31 23.92
C ILE A 277 -25.41 -31.87 24.48
N PHE A 278 -25.72 -31.69 25.74
CA PHE A 278 -25.64 -30.39 26.42
C PHE A 278 -24.22 -29.85 26.47
N ALA A 279 -23.25 -30.68 26.85
CA ALA A 279 -21.84 -30.31 26.90
C ALA A 279 -21.30 -29.95 25.52
N LEU A 280 -21.71 -30.66 24.48
CA LEU A 280 -21.35 -30.38 23.10
C LEU A 280 -21.93 -29.05 22.61
N GLY A 281 -23.20 -28.73 22.94
CA GLY A 281 -23.76 -27.42 22.65
C GLY A 281 -22.93 -26.29 23.25
N MET A 282 -22.46 -26.49 24.49
CA MET A 282 -21.58 -25.50 25.15
C MET A 282 -20.18 -25.41 24.55
N ILE A 283 -19.59 -26.52 24.05
CA ILE A 283 -18.31 -26.46 23.33
C ILE A 283 -18.47 -25.65 22.06
N VAL A 284 -19.53 -25.86 21.30
CA VAL A 284 -19.83 -25.12 20.07
C VAL A 284 -19.95 -23.62 20.36
N ALA A 285 -20.74 -23.24 21.37
CA ALA A 285 -20.94 -21.85 21.76
C ALA A 285 -19.65 -21.06 22.08
N PHE A 286 -18.58 -21.75 22.46
CA PHE A 286 -17.30 -21.08 22.77
C PHE A 286 -16.29 -21.05 21.62
N ILE A 287 -16.50 -21.75 20.50
CA ILE A 287 -15.55 -21.80 19.39
C ILE A 287 -15.96 -20.80 18.30
N PRO A 288 -15.18 -19.73 18.05
CA PRO A 288 -15.51 -18.72 17.02
C PRO A 288 -15.20 -19.24 15.61
N GLU A 289 -16.09 -20.03 15.01
CA GLU A 289 -15.85 -20.66 13.71
C GLU A 289 -15.61 -19.66 12.56
N GLY A 290 -16.28 -18.52 12.54
CA GLY A 290 -16.14 -17.50 11.51
C GLY A 290 -14.91 -16.59 11.62
N LEU A 291 -13.99 -16.81 12.60
CA LEU A 291 -12.91 -15.89 12.90
C LEU A 291 -11.95 -15.69 11.72
N LEU A 292 -11.37 -16.77 11.20
CA LEU A 292 -10.34 -16.71 10.15
C LEU A 292 -10.87 -16.16 8.82
N PRO A 293 -12.02 -16.62 8.30
CA PRO A 293 -12.62 -16.04 7.09
C PRO A 293 -12.98 -14.56 7.25
N THR A 294 -13.49 -14.15 8.41
CA THR A 294 -13.86 -12.74 8.66
C THR A 294 -12.64 -11.84 8.70
N VAL A 295 -11.55 -12.27 9.32
CA VAL A 295 -10.28 -11.51 9.33
C VAL A 295 -9.74 -11.37 7.92
N THR A 296 -9.72 -12.44 7.14
CA THR A 296 -9.27 -12.41 5.73
C THR A 296 -10.13 -11.45 4.90
N LEU A 297 -11.45 -11.46 5.09
CA LEU A 297 -12.35 -10.53 4.41
C LEU A 297 -12.12 -9.07 4.84
N SER A 298 -11.87 -8.82 6.14
CA SER A 298 -11.53 -7.49 6.66
C SER A 298 -10.23 -6.95 6.06
N LEU A 299 -9.19 -7.79 5.97
CA LEU A 299 -7.93 -7.46 5.32
C LEU A 299 -8.14 -7.12 3.83
N ALA A 300 -8.87 -7.96 3.11
CA ALA A 300 -9.16 -7.75 1.69
C ALA A 300 -9.95 -6.45 1.44
N GLN A 301 -10.91 -6.11 2.30
CA GLN A 301 -11.60 -4.83 2.23
C GLN A 301 -10.71 -3.64 2.57
N GLY A 302 -9.79 -3.79 3.53
CA GLY A 302 -8.76 -2.79 3.84
C GLY A 302 -7.87 -2.49 2.63
N VAL A 303 -7.33 -3.52 1.99
CA VAL A 303 -6.53 -3.37 0.76
C VAL A 303 -7.33 -2.69 -0.36
N ARG A 304 -8.61 -3.06 -0.55
CA ARG A 304 -9.47 -2.38 -1.52
C ARG A 304 -9.67 -0.89 -1.22
N ARG A 305 -9.77 -0.50 0.05
CA ARG A 305 -9.85 0.92 0.45
C ARG A 305 -8.50 1.62 0.26
N MET A 306 -7.37 0.96 0.56
CA MET A 306 -6.02 1.48 0.29
C MET A 306 -5.80 1.71 -1.21
N ALA A 307 -6.21 0.78 -2.06
CA ALA A 307 -6.13 0.91 -3.51
C ALA A 307 -6.92 2.12 -4.04
N LYS A 308 -8.10 2.40 -3.49
CA LYS A 308 -8.88 3.62 -3.81
C LYS A 308 -8.19 4.92 -3.36
N LYS A 309 -7.27 4.83 -2.40
CA LYS A 309 -6.42 5.92 -1.89
C LYS A 309 -5.01 5.87 -2.51
N HIS A 310 -4.89 5.30 -3.71
CA HIS A 310 -3.65 5.21 -4.49
C HIS A 310 -2.52 4.35 -3.88
N ALA A 311 -2.81 3.52 -2.87
CA ALA A 311 -1.85 2.61 -2.26
C ALA A 311 -2.20 1.15 -2.61
N LEU A 312 -1.50 0.57 -3.58
CA LEU A 312 -1.67 -0.83 -4.00
C LEU A 312 -0.77 -1.73 -3.16
N VAL A 313 -1.36 -2.52 -2.29
CA VAL A 313 -0.66 -3.49 -1.43
C VAL A 313 -0.61 -4.83 -2.13
N LYS A 314 0.57 -5.44 -2.23
CA LYS A 314 0.78 -6.73 -2.91
C LYS A 314 0.35 -7.94 -2.08
N GLU A 315 0.52 -7.85 -0.76
CA GLU A 315 0.26 -8.95 0.17
C GLU A 315 -0.67 -8.51 1.30
N LEU A 316 -1.69 -9.32 1.62
CA LEU A 316 -2.63 -9.02 2.70
C LEU A 316 -1.96 -8.78 4.05
N ASN A 317 -0.85 -9.47 4.30
CA ASN A 317 -0.08 -9.38 5.54
C ASN A 317 0.54 -7.99 5.76
N SER A 318 0.88 -7.29 4.68
CA SER A 318 1.47 -5.96 4.72
C SER A 318 0.52 -4.90 5.28
N VAL A 319 -0.79 -5.15 5.25
CA VAL A 319 -1.82 -4.25 5.83
C VAL A 319 -1.64 -4.10 7.33
N GLU A 320 -1.38 -5.20 8.03
CA GLU A 320 -1.13 -5.18 9.47
C GLU A 320 0.14 -4.41 9.81
N THR A 321 1.25 -4.76 9.15
CA THR A 321 2.56 -4.13 9.36
C THR A 321 2.53 -2.63 9.06
N LEU A 322 1.77 -2.19 8.02
CA LEU A 322 1.51 -0.78 7.76
C LEU A 322 0.88 -0.07 8.96
N GLY A 323 -0.11 -0.70 9.61
CA GLY A 323 -0.76 -0.14 10.81
C GLY A 323 0.18 0.00 12.02
N GLU A 324 1.26 -0.80 12.08
CA GLU A 324 2.28 -0.78 13.13
C GLU A 324 3.43 0.20 12.87
N THR A 325 3.52 0.78 11.67
CA THR A 325 4.63 1.63 11.26
C THR A 325 4.91 2.74 12.28
N THR A 326 6.17 2.79 12.75
CA THR A 326 6.67 3.78 13.71
C THR A 326 7.62 4.79 13.06
N VAL A 327 8.31 4.38 11.97
CA VAL A 327 9.27 5.21 11.24
C VAL A 327 9.03 5.06 9.74
N ILE A 328 9.04 6.18 9.02
CA ILE A 328 9.06 6.21 7.56
C ILE A 328 10.41 6.79 7.11
N CYS A 329 11.25 5.97 6.45
CA CYS A 329 12.45 6.43 5.75
C CYS A 329 12.04 6.83 4.33
N SER A 330 11.99 8.14 4.06
CA SER A 330 11.50 8.66 2.79
C SER A 330 12.60 9.29 1.97
N ASP A 331 12.66 8.93 0.68
CA ASP A 331 13.41 9.75 -0.27
C ASP A 331 12.73 11.12 -0.43
N LYS A 332 13.52 12.14 -0.76
CA LYS A 332 13.01 13.49 -1.01
C LYS A 332 12.37 13.59 -2.40
N THR A 333 13.15 13.24 -3.44
CA THR A 333 12.82 13.53 -4.84
C THR A 333 11.69 12.65 -5.34
N GLY A 334 10.67 13.27 -5.94
CA GLY A 334 9.52 12.53 -6.49
C GLY A 334 8.53 12.02 -5.43
N THR A 335 8.94 11.85 -4.17
CA THR A 335 8.08 11.40 -3.06
C THR A 335 7.55 12.57 -2.22
N LEU A 336 8.45 13.31 -1.56
CA LEU A 336 8.10 14.51 -0.76
C LEU A 336 7.93 15.74 -1.65
N THR A 337 8.61 15.74 -2.80
CA THR A 337 8.60 16.80 -3.80
C THR A 337 7.96 16.34 -5.10
N GLN A 338 7.67 17.27 -6.02
CA GLN A 338 6.95 17.01 -7.26
C GLN A 338 7.81 16.38 -8.36
N ASN A 339 9.14 16.29 -8.19
CA ASN A 339 10.13 15.95 -9.23
C ASN A 339 10.00 16.88 -10.47
N GLN A 340 9.74 18.15 -10.23
CA GLN A 340 9.55 19.19 -11.26
C GLN A 340 10.37 20.40 -10.90
N MET A 341 11.60 20.47 -11.44
CA MET A 341 12.45 21.63 -11.21
C MET A 341 11.71 22.91 -11.63
N THR A 342 11.65 23.89 -10.73
CA THR A 342 10.95 25.15 -10.94
C THR A 342 11.86 26.31 -10.65
N ILE A 343 11.90 27.31 -11.55
CA ILE A 343 12.61 28.57 -11.32
C ILE A 343 11.77 29.44 -10.38
N HIS A 344 12.42 29.95 -9.30
CA HIS A 344 11.77 30.81 -8.31
C HIS A 344 12.25 32.25 -8.37
N TYR A 345 13.54 32.47 -8.67
CA TYR A 345 14.12 33.81 -8.78
C TYR A 345 15.08 33.88 -9.95
N ILE A 346 15.14 35.07 -10.53
CA ILE A 346 16.14 35.48 -11.50
C ILE A 346 16.90 36.65 -10.86
N TRP A 347 18.22 36.53 -10.81
CA TRP A 347 19.08 37.61 -10.35
C TRP A 347 19.93 38.14 -11.49
N THR A 348 19.88 39.45 -11.70
CA THR A 348 20.80 40.18 -12.56
C THR A 348 21.59 41.19 -11.70
N PRO A 349 22.69 41.76 -12.17
CA PRO A 349 23.44 42.76 -11.40
C PRO A 349 22.60 43.99 -10.96
N SER A 350 21.54 44.32 -11.72
CA SER A 350 20.65 45.44 -11.46
C SER A 350 19.43 45.10 -10.65
N ASN A 351 18.84 43.89 -10.80
CA ASN A 351 17.55 43.54 -10.29
C ASN A 351 17.45 42.11 -9.83
N GLU A 352 16.54 41.84 -8.87
CA GLU A 352 16.06 40.52 -8.52
C GLU A 352 14.59 40.39 -8.93
N TYR A 353 14.28 39.36 -9.72
CA TYR A 353 12.92 39.08 -10.18
C TYR A 353 12.41 37.83 -9.51
N GLN A 354 11.12 37.84 -9.13
CA GLN A 354 10.43 36.65 -8.65
C GLN A 354 9.70 35.98 -9.82
N VAL A 355 9.78 34.64 -9.90
CA VAL A 355 9.02 33.84 -10.86
C VAL A 355 7.94 33.09 -10.11
N THR A 356 6.68 33.40 -10.43
CA THR A 356 5.52 32.82 -9.77
C THR A 356 5.04 31.55 -10.48
N GLY A 357 4.21 30.74 -9.81
CA GLY A 357 3.68 29.46 -10.31
C GLY A 357 4.69 28.32 -10.22
N ASN A 358 4.21 27.12 -9.93
CA ASN A 358 5.02 25.91 -9.71
C ASN A 358 4.84 24.88 -10.82
N GLY A 359 5.86 24.05 -11.02
CA GLY A 359 5.82 22.93 -11.95
C GLY A 359 5.91 23.34 -13.42
N TYR A 360 5.54 22.40 -14.30
CA TYR A 360 5.64 22.58 -15.76
C TYR A 360 4.40 23.13 -16.43
N VAL A 361 3.50 23.69 -15.65
CA VAL A 361 2.31 24.39 -16.17
C VAL A 361 2.66 25.87 -16.34
N ASN A 362 2.31 26.43 -17.50
CA ASN A 362 2.54 27.86 -17.81
C ASN A 362 1.50 28.73 -17.07
N ASN A 363 1.37 28.55 -15.76
CA ASN A 363 0.59 29.41 -14.87
C ASN A 363 1.56 30.18 -13.97
N GLY A 364 1.63 31.47 -14.16
CA GLY A 364 2.52 32.36 -13.42
C GLY A 364 3.16 33.40 -14.33
N GLN A 365 3.99 34.25 -13.73
CA GLN A 365 4.59 35.41 -14.38
C GLN A 365 5.92 35.76 -13.75
N ILE A 366 6.71 36.55 -14.44
CA ILE A 366 7.92 37.18 -13.87
C ILE A 366 7.51 38.52 -13.26
N GLU A 367 7.92 38.78 -12.03
CA GLU A 367 7.58 39.96 -11.28
C GLU A 367 8.81 40.73 -10.80
N LEU A 368 8.77 42.06 -10.93
CA LEU A 368 9.67 42.99 -10.27
C LEU A 368 8.86 43.84 -9.31
N ASN A 369 9.12 43.86 -8.02
CA ASN A 369 8.38 44.57 -7.00
C ASN A 369 6.84 44.31 -7.06
N LYS A 370 6.45 43.05 -7.28
CA LYS A 370 5.05 42.60 -7.43
C LYS A 370 4.33 43.10 -8.68
N LYS A 371 5.04 43.67 -9.65
CA LYS A 371 4.49 44.04 -10.96
C LYS A 371 4.96 43.04 -11.99
N GLN A 372 4.05 42.53 -12.83
CA GLN A 372 4.36 41.67 -13.93
C GLN A 372 5.29 42.37 -14.92
N LEU A 373 6.31 41.68 -15.39
CA LEU A 373 7.24 42.14 -16.44
C LEU A 373 7.28 41.14 -17.58
N TRP A 374 7.33 41.66 -18.81
CA TRP A 374 7.61 40.88 -20.00
C TRP A 374 9.12 40.93 -20.30
N TYR A 375 9.67 39.90 -20.95
CA TYR A 375 11.10 39.82 -21.18
C TYR A 375 11.66 41.00 -21.97
N GLU A 376 10.87 41.66 -22.81
CA GLU A 376 11.28 42.80 -23.63
C GLU A 376 11.45 44.10 -22.85
N GLU A 377 10.85 44.22 -21.67
CA GLU A 377 10.83 45.46 -20.91
C GLU A 377 12.11 45.78 -20.16
N ASN A 378 13.03 44.81 -20.05
CA ASN A 378 14.32 44.99 -19.42
C ASN A 378 15.43 44.26 -20.22
N PRO A 379 16.52 44.95 -20.64
CA PRO A 379 17.52 44.38 -21.50
C PRO A 379 18.32 43.21 -20.88
N ASP A 380 18.56 43.21 -19.58
CA ASP A 380 19.25 42.11 -18.88
C ASP A 380 18.34 40.90 -18.77
N LEU A 381 17.06 41.09 -18.42
CA LEU A 381 16.08 40.03 -18.42
C LEU A 381 15.90 39.45 -19.84
N HIS A 382 15.80 40.28 -20.85
CA HIS A 382 15.72 39.86 -22.26
C HIS A 382 16.89 38.91 -22.62
N LYS A 383 18.10 39.34 -22.35
CA LYS A 383 19.31 38.55 -22.68
C LYS A 383 19.31 37.23 -21.87
N LEU A 384 18.98 37.27 -20.60
CA LEU A 384 18.94 36.09 -19.73
C LEU A 384 17.92 35.06 -20.22
N VAL A 385 16.69 35.51 -20.53
CA VAL A 385 15.62 34.65 -21.05
C VAL A 385 15.98 34.05 -22.40
N GLN A 386 16.62 34.85 -23.25
CA GLN A 386 17.13 34.40 -24.56
C GLN A 386 18.17 33.27 -24.41
N ILE A 387 19.16 33.41 -23.51
CA ILE A 387 20.14 32.37 -23.22
C ILE A 387 19.43 31.10 -22.69
N ALA A 388 18.56 31.24 -21.71
CA ALA A 388 17.82 30.15 -21.07
C ALA A 388 17.00 29.31 -22.06
N ALA A 389 16.40 29.98 -23.06
CA ALA A 389 15.55 29.32 -24.05
C ALA A 389 16.32 28.73 -25.24
N LEU A 390 17.37 29.43 -25.72
CA LEU A 390 18.08 29.02 -26.93
C LEU A 390 19.23 28.06 -26.66
N ASP A 391 19.92 28.19 -25.51
CA ASP A 391 20.91 27.21 -25.07
C ASP A 391 20.17 26.08 -24.30
N ASN A 392 19.35 25.29 -25.03
CA ASN A 392 18.45 24.36 -24.42
C ASN A 392 17.91 23.33 -25.41
N ASP A 393 18.04 22.03 -25.09
CA ASP A 393 17.64 20.90 -25.93
C ASP A 393 16.23 20.38 -25.61
N THR A 394 15.67 20.82 -24.51
CA THR A 394 14.36 20.37 -24.07
C THR A 394 13.23 20.99 -24.90
N SER A 395 12.24 20.19 -25.22
CA SER A 395 10.93 20.61 -25.74
C SER A 395 9.81 20.29 -24.76
N VAL A 396 8.84 21.19 -24.69
CA VAL A 396 7.63 21.05 -23.89
C VAL A 396 6.45 20.95 -24.84
N GLU A 397 5.83 19.77 -24.92
CA GLU A 397 4.64 19.53 -25.73
C GLU A 397 3.39 19.82 -24.86
N PRO A 398 2.44 20.66 -25.33
CA PRO A 398 1.21 20.91 -24.61
C PRO A 398 0.43 19.63 -24.35
N ALA A 399 -0.21 19.56 -23.20
CA ALA A 399 -1.07 18.41 -22.88
C ALA A 399 -2.22 18.29 -23.87
N LYS A 400 -2.46 17.09 -24.39
CA LYS A 400 -3.71 16.74 -25.03
C LYS A 400 -4.75 16.53 -23.91
N ASP A 401 -5.93 17.14 -24.03
CA ASP A 401 -7.06 16.98 -23.09
C ASP A 401 -6.89 17.53 -21.64
N GLY A 402 -6.15 18.63 -21.46
CA GLY A 402 -6.03 19.29 -20.15
C GLY A 402 -5.17 18.55 -19.12
N GLY A 403 -4.39 17.54 -19.53
CA GLY A 403 -3.44 16.82 -18.69
C GLY A 403 -2.16 17.60 -18.40
N LYS A 404 -1.10 16.89 -17.96
CA LYS A 404 0.23 17.49 -17.77
C LYS A 404 0.98 17.59 -19.10
N PRO A 405 1.75 18.66 -19.35
CA PRO A 405 2.58 18.77 -20.55
C PRO A 405 3.65 17.66 -20.57
N LYS A 406 3.95 17.16 -21.75
CA LYS A 406 5.00 16.16 -21.96
C LYS A 406 6.35 16.85 -22.12
N ILE A 407 7.30 16.49 -21.28
CA ILE A 407 8.67 17.00 -21.32
C ILE A 407 9.55 16.01 -22.07
N LEU A 408 10.25 16.51 -23.08
CA LEU A 408 11.28 15.76 -23.82
C LEU A 408 12.62 16.45 -23.56
N GLY A 409 13.38 15.98 -22.56
CA GLY A 409 14.64 16.55 -22.11
C GLY A 409 14.85 16.46 -20.61
N THR A 410 15.78 17.26 -20.07
CA THR A 410 16.11 17.24 -18.64
C THR A 410 15.21 18.15 -17.81
N PRO A 411 14.92 17.81 -16.53
CA PRO A 411 14.10 18.66 -15.64
C PRO A 411 14.67 20.08 -15.46
N THR A 412 15.99 20.21 -15.42
CA THR A 412 16.69 21.51 -15.30
C THR A 412 16.42 22.41 -16.51
N GLU A 413 16.51 21.85 -17.72
CA GLU A 413 16.26 22.59 -18.94
C GLU A 413 14.76 22.90 -19.16
N ALA A 414 13.88 21.97 -18.77
CA ALA A 414 12.43 22.19 -18.78
C ALA A 414 12.06 23.41 -17.94
N SER A 415 12.65 23.57 -16.74
CA SER A 415 12.40 24.73 -15.89
C SER A 415 12.76 26.07 -16.53
N LEU A 416 13.86 26.09 -17.33
CA LEU A 416 14.30 27.27 -18.07
C LEU A 416 13.34 27.64 -19.22
N ILE A 417 12.82 26.63 -19.96
CA ILE A 417 11.83 26.84 -21.02
C ILE A 417 10.52 27.40 -20.43
N ILE A 418 10.01 26.76 -19.37
CA ILE A 418 8.77 27.23 -18.71
C ILE A 418 8.93 28.67 -18.16
N MET A 419 10.10 28.99 -17.59
CA MET A 419 10.40 30.36 -17.16
C MET A 419 10.38 31.33 -18.35
N ALA A 420 10.96 30.94 -19.48
CA ALA A 420 10.96 31.79 -20.69
C ALA A 420 9.54 31.98 -21.23
N GLU A 421 8.70 30.95 -21.25
CA GLU A 421 7.30 31.05 -21.65
C GLU A 421 6.50 31.97 -20.70
N LYS A 422 6.72 31.90 -19.37
CA LYS A 422 6.14 32.83 -18.39
C LYS A 422 6.55 34.29 -18.61
N ALA A 423 7.72 34.52 -19.20
CA ALA A 423 8.20 35.82 -19.64
C ALA A 423 7.57 36.30 -20.96
N GLY A 424 6.79 35.45 -21.63
CA GLY A 424 6.23 35.71 -22.96
C GLY A 424 7.17 35.39 -24.13
N PHE A 425 8.25 34.61 -23.90
CA PHE A 425 9.25 34.28 -24.93
C PHE A 425 8.81 33.06 -25.74
N ASP A 426 8.70 33.22 -27.06
CA ASP A 426 8.38 32.16 -28.00
C ASP A 426 9.69 31.62 -28.64
N LYS A 427 10.19 30.46 -28.13
CA LYS A 427 11.43 29.82 -28.60
C LYS A 427 11.40 29.55 -30.10
N GLN A 428 10.26 29.11 -30.64
CA GLN A 428 10.17 28.70 -32.06
C GLN A 428 10.32 29.89 -32.99
N LYS A 429 9.67 31.01 -32.70
CA LYS A 429 9.79 32.25 -33.48
C LYS A 429 11.21 32.80 -33.43
N VAL A 430 11.86 32.74 -32.26
CA VAL A 430 13.20 33.32 -32.07
C VAL A 430 14.29 32.44 -32.71
N LEU A 431 14.13 31.11 -32.74
CA LEU A 431 15.04 30.21 -33.46
C LEU A 431 15.06 30.42 -34.97
N VAL A 432 13.93 30.84 -35.55
CA VAL A 432 13.92 31.23 -37.00
C VAL A 432 14.80 32.44 -37.23
N LYS A 433 14.83 33.41 -36.30
CA LYS A 433 15.64 34.62 -36.39
C LYS A 433 17.13 34.35 -36.07
N TYR A 434 17.40 33.50 -35.10
CA TYR A 434 18.75 33.16 -34.62
C TYR A 434 18.95 31.63 -34.70
N PRO A 435 19.15 31.07 -35.94
CA PRO A 435 19.26 29.63 -36.09
C PRO A 435 20.51 29.10 -35.40
N ARG A 436 20.32 27.97 -34.71
CA ARG A 436 21.42 27.23 -34.05
C ARG A 436 22.30 26.56 -35.09
N LEU A 437 23.61 26.73 -34.98
CA LEU A 437 24.61 26.24 -35.92
C LEU A 437 25.45 25.12 -35.32
N ARG A 438 25.82 25.21 -34.07
CA ARG A 438 26.62 24.22 -33.34
C ARG A 438 26.20 24.12 -31.88
N GLU A 439 26.38 22.94 -31.33
CA GLU A 439 26.24 22.63 -29.92
C GLU A 439 27.56 22.15 -29.33
N LEU A 440 27.81 22.58 -28.10
CA LEU A 440 28.85 22.07 -27.21
C LEU A 440 28.09 21.45 -26.02
N PRO A 441 27.85 20.12 -26.00
CA PRO A 441 26.97 19.46 -25.04
C PRO A 441 27.44 19.66 -23.60
N PHE A 442 26.52 19.46 -22.65
CA PHE A 442 26.84 19.47 -21.23
C PHE A 442 27.90 18.40 -20.91
N ASP A 443 28.89 18.79 -20.15
CA ASP A 443 29.95 17.93 -19.66
C ASP A 443 30.12 18.10 -18.15
N SER A 444 30.23 16.97 -17.43
CA SER A 444 30.27 16.94 -15.96
C SER A 444 31.56 17.55 -15.36
N ASP A 445 32.65 17.55 -16.09
CA ASP A 445 33.90 18.11 -15.64
C ASP A 445 33.93 19.63 -15.87
N ARG A 446 33.48 20.10 -17.04
CA ARG A 446 33.28 21.51 -17.34
C ARG A 446 32.10 22.14 -16.64
N LYS A 447 31.06 21.36 -16.30
CA LYS A 447 29.79 21.76 -15.66
C LYS A 447 29.03 22.87 -16.38
N ARG A 448 29.12 22.92 -17.71
CA ARG A 448 28.43 23.87 -18.57
C ARG A 448 28.13 23.28 -19.94
N MET A 449 27.21 23.94 -20.62
CA MET A 449 26.78 23.68 -21.98
C MET A 449 26.80 25.00 -22.75
N SER A 450 27.06 24.95 -24.07
CA SER A 450 27.00 26.15 -24.90
C SER A 450 26.39 25.84 -26.26
N THR A 451 25.72 26.84 -26.85
CA THR A 451 25.19 26.76 -28.20
C THR A 451 25.62 27.97 -29.03
N ILE A 452 25.97 27.76 -30.32
CA ILE A 452 26.38 28.79 -31.24
C ILE A 452 25.29 29.07 -32.25
N HIS A 453 24.89 30.35 -32.33
CA HIS A 453 23.79 30.80 -33.19
C HIS A 453 24.25 31.87 -34.16
N ARG A 454 23.59 31.98 -35.32
CA ARG A 454 23.73 33.12 -36.19
C ARG A 454 23.10 34.33 -35.52
N TRP A 455 23.89 35.41 -35.27
CA TRP A 455 23.38 36.61 -34.62
C TRP A 455 22.88 37.66 -35.62
N ASN A 456 23.77 37.97 -36.63
CA ASN A 456 23.49 38.85 -37.75
C ASN A 456 24.38 38.45 -38.94
N ASP A 457 24.45 39.31 -40.00
CA ASP A 457 25.23 39.00 -41.20
C ASP A 457 26.73 39.00 -40.99
N THR A 458 27.25 39.55 -39.90
CA THR A 458 28.68 39.67 -39.61
C THR A 458 29.13 38.93 -38.35
N GLN A 459 28.19 38.43 -37.52
CA GLN A 459 28.55 37.89 -36.22
C GLN A 459 27.78 36.61 -35.88
N TYR A 460 28.42 35.78 -35.03
CA TYR A 460 27.82 34.68 -34.27
C TYR A 460 27.68 35.08 -32.82
N ILE A 461 26.72 34.46 -32.13
CA ILE A 461 26.57 34.55 -30.69
C ILE A 461 26.67 33.16 -30.08
N ILE A 462 27.44 33.07 -29.00
CA ILE A 462 27.59 31.84 -28.18
C ILE A 462 26.81 32.09 -26.90
N PHE A 463 25.82 31.26 -26.63
CA PHE A 463 25.10 31.22 -25.37
C PHE A 463 25.68 30.12 -24.50
N THR A 464 25.85 30.39 -23.21
CA THR A 464 26.44 29.46 -22.25
C THR A 464 25.61 29.43 -20.96
N LYS A 465 25.24 28.24 -20.49
CA LYS A 465 24.68 28.02 -19.17
C LYS A 465 25.49 26.99 -18.38
N GLY A 466 25.60 27.16 -17.06
CA GLY A 466 26.39 26.22 -16.27
C GLY A 466 26.38 26.49 -14.77
N SER A 467 27.23 25.73 -14.03
CA SER A 467 27.40 25.97 -12.60
C SER A 467 27.96 27.36 -12.37
N PHE A 468 27.50 28.05 -11.32
CA PHE A 468 27.99 29.40 -11.02
C PHE A 468 29.50 29.44 -10.83
N SER A 469 30.04 28.50 -10.04
CA SER A 469 31.46 28.46 -9.68
C SER A 469 32.41 28.33 -10.90
N ASP A 470 31.96 27.60 -11.92
CA ASP A 470 32.79 27.28 -13.06
C ASP A 470 32.55 28.24 -14.25
N THR A 471 31.32 28.71 -14.45
CA THR A 471 30.98 29.69 -15.50
C THR A 471 31.54 31.07 -15.18
N ILE A 472 31.48 31.55 -13.92
CA ILE A 472 31.98 32.90 -13.54
C ILE A 472 33.48 33.07 -13.73
N LYS A 473 34.25 31.97 -13.70
CA LYS A 473 35.71 31.99 -13.98
C LYS A 473 36.02 32.31 -15.43
N GLN A 474 35.12 31.95 -16.33
CA GLN A 474 35.28 32.19 -17.80
C GLN A 474 34.76 33.57 -18.22
N CYS A 475 34.17 34.33 -17.30
CA CYS A 475 33.61 35.65 -17.57
C CYS A 475 34.65 36.72 -17.22
N ASP A 476 34.99 37.56 -18.19
CA ASP A 476 35.82 38.76 -18.00
C ASP A 476 35.04 40.05 -18.16
N ARG A 477 33.76 39.96 -18.55
CA ARG A 477 32.82 41.07 -18.74
C ARG A 477 31.48 40.76 -18.07
N ILE A 478 30.70 41.80 -17.81
CA ILE A 478 29.39 41.73 -17.21
C ILE A 478 28.42 42.69 -17.88
N GLN A 479 27.17 42.29 -18.03
CA GLN A 479 26.09 43.16 -18.53
C GLN A 479 25.31 43.75 -17.36
N VAL A 480 25.12 45.08 -17.36
CA VAL A 480 24.35 45.83 -16.36
C VAL A 480 23.49 46.85 -17.09
N ASP A 481 22.18 46.76 -16.94
CA ASP A 481 21.20 47.63 -17.64
C ASP A 481 21.42 47.72 -19.16
N GLY A 482 21.73 46.56 -19.78
CA GLY A 482 21.99 46.40 -21.21
C GLY A 482 23.40 46.84 -21.66
N LYS A 483 24.21 47.42 -20.77
CA LYS A 483 25.56 47.86 -21.07
C LYS A 483 26.60 46.81 -20.61
N VAL A 484 27.56 46.53 -21.50
CA VAL A 484 28.64 45.57 -21.20
C VAL A 484 29.89 46.35 -20.77
N HIS A 485 30.43 45.98 -19.61
CA HIS A 485 31.74 46.49 -19.15
C HIS A 485 32.62 45.37 -18.60
N LYS A 486 33.91 45.66 -18.36
CA LYS A 486 34.87 44.74 -17.76
C LYS A 486 34.40 44.37 -16.34
N MET A 487 34.36 43.08 -16.03
CA MET A 487 33.96 42.58 -14.73
C MET A 487 34.99 42.97 -13.65
N THR A 488 34.53 43.66 -12.60
CA THR A 488 35.35 44.07 -11.47
C THR A 488 35.32 43.00 -10.36
N ASP A 489 36.22 43.09 -9.37
CA ASP A 489 36.19 42.20 -8.19
C ASP A 489 34.94 42.43 -7.33
N ASP A 490 34.37 43.64 -7.31
CA ASP A 490 33.13 43.95 -6.63
C ASP A 490 31.93 43.27 -7.32
N ASP A 491 31.88 43.26 -8.65
CA ASP A 491 30.88 42.54 -9.42
C ASP A 491 30.91 41.04 -9.12
N ARG A 492 32.14 40.47 -9.09
CA ARG A 492 32.31 39.05 -8.71
C ARG A 492 31.87 38.75 -7.27
N LEU A 493 32.16 39.67 -6.35
CA LEU A 493 31.76 39.53 -4.94
C LEU A 493 30.24 39.62 -4.79
N ARG A 494 29.57 40.57 -5.48
CA ARG A 494 28.12 40.68 -5.51
C ARG A 494 27.46 39.42 -6.06
N ALA A 495 27.90 38.90 -7.16
CA ALA A 495 27.40 37.65 -7.75
C ALA A 495 27.62 36.43 -6.83
N LYS A 496 28.80 36.33 -6.17
CA LYS A 496 29.07 35.29 -5.16
C LYS A 496 28.17 35.37 -3.97
N LYS A 497 27.90 36.59 -3.44
CA LYS A 497 26.98 36.79 -2.32
C LYS A 497 25.57 36.38 -2.68
N ALA A 498 25.05 36.81 -3.83
CA ALA A 498 23.73 36.39 -4.31
C ALA A 498 23.60 34.88 -4.44
N ASN A 499 24.61 34.23 -5.07
CA ASN A 499 24.62 32.76 -5.16
C ASN A 499 24.64 32.08 -3.78
N ALA A 500 25.42 32.58 -2.82
CA ALA A 500 25.51 32.02 -1.47
C ALA A 500 24.20 32.20 -0.71
N GLU A 501 23.52 33.32 -0.88
CA GLU A 501 22.20 33.59 -0.28
C GLU A 501 21.15 32.58 -0.81
N TYR A 502 21.04 32.40 -2.12
CA TYR A 502 20.12 31.43 -2.71
C TYR A 502 20.47 29.99 -2.28
N ALA A 503 21.76 29.65 -2.23
CA ALA A 503 22.20 28.34 -1.77
C ALA A 503 21.82 28.11 -0.29
N SER A 504 21.88 29.12 0.56
CA SER A 504 21.46 29.03 1.97
C SER A 504 19.94 28.78 2.11
N ARG A 505 19.16 29.24 1.13
CA ARG A 505 17.70 28.98 1.02
C ARG A 505 17.37 27.62 0.37
N GLY A 506 18.39 26.80 0.08
CA GLY A 506 18.22 25.49 -0.55
C GLY A 506 17.99 25.54 -2.06
N LEU A 507 18.15 26.71 -2.70
CA LEU A 507 17.97 26.87 -4.14
C LEU A 507 19.26 26.54 -4.91
N ARG A 508 19.13 25.83 -6.03
CA ARG A 508 20.21 25.56 -6.95
C ARG A 508 20.31 26.72 -7.95
N SER A 509 21.49 27.34 -8.05
CA SER A 509 21.72 28.44 -9.00
C SER A 509 22.38 27.92 -10.27
N MET A 510 21.99 28.51 -11.40
CA MET A 510 22.60 28.33 -12.72
C MET A 510 22.99 29.71 -13.28
N ALA A 511 24.25 29.83 -13.67
CA ALA A 511 24.78 31.03 -14.30
C ALA A 511 24.49 31.02 -15.79
N LEU A 512 24.12 32.19 -16.33
CA LEU A 512 23.91 32.43 -17.75
C LEU A 512 24.84 33.52 -18.26
N ALA A 513 25.51 33.22 -19.36
CA ALA A 513 26.49 34.11 -19.99
C ALA A 513 26.42 33.99 -21.51
N TYR A 514 27.05 34.92 -22.22
CA TYR A 514 27.15 34.89 -23.68
C TYR A 514 28.43 35.50 -24.15
N ARG A 515 28.77 35.23 -25.44
CA ARG A 515 29.87 35.86 -26.15
C ARG A 515 29.46 36.14 -27.59
N VAL A 516 29.91 37.28 -28.15
CA VAL A 516 29.74 37.59 -29.58
C VAL A 516 31.12 37.48 -30.26
N ILE A 517 31.16 36.79 -31.38
CA ILE A 517 32.37 36.59 -32.21
C ILE A 517 32.05 36.93 -33.67
N ASP A 518 33.10 37.29 -34.42
CA ASP A 518 32.95 37.61 -35.83
C ASP A 518 32.78 36.36 -36.69
N ARG A 519 32.14 36.45 -37.84
CA ARG A 519 31.83 35.30 -38.74
C ARG A 519 33.00 34.77 -39.53
N ASP A 520 34.12 35.46 -39.53
CA ASP A 520 35.41 34.99 -40.13
C ASP A 520 36.02 33.81 -39.36
N VAL A 521 35.57 33.57 -38.13
CA VAL A 521 35.97 32.43 -37.30
C VAL A 521 35.26 31.14 -37.76
N ASP A 522 36.05 30.10 -38.07
CA ASP A 522 35.52 28.77 -38.38
C ASP A 522 34.97 28.08 -37.11
N ILE A 523 33.68 28.23 -36.85
CA ILE A 523 33.03 27.68 -35.67
C ILE A 523 33.11 26.15 -35.57
N ASN A 524 33.33 25.41 -36.69
CA ASN A 524 33.46 23.97 -36.67
C ASN A 524 34.81 23.48 -36.14
N LYS A 525 35.87 24.29 -36.34
CA LYS A 525 37.23 24.01 -35.85
C LYS A 525 37.55 24.62 -34.51
N MET A 526 36.73 25.56 -34.03
CA MET A 526 36.90 26.23 -32.75
C MET A 526 36.93 25.20 -31.60
N LEU A 527 37.95 25.25 -30.74
CA LEU A 527 38.04 24.41 -29.54
C LEU A 527 36.98 24.82 -28.51
N ILE A 528 36.55 23.87 -27.71
CA ILE A 528 35.50 24.11 -26.69
C ILE A 528 35.93 25.18 -25.68
N ASP A 529 37.16 25.10 -25.17
CA ASP A 529 37.71 26.06 -24.21
C ASP A 529 37.83 27.46 -24.79
N GLU A 530 38.09 27.56 -26.09
CA GLU A 530 38.13 28.84 -26.80
C GLU A 530 36.74 29.45 -26.93
N ALA A 531 35.75 28.65 -27.31
CA ALA A 531 34.33 29.08 -27.39
C ALA A 531 33.79 29.57 -26.06
N GLU A 532 34.13 28.87 -24.98
CA GLU A 532 33.67 29.12 -23.62
C GLU A 532 34.57 30.08 -22.80
N SER A 533 35.46 30.83 -23.45
CA SER A 533 36.28 31.86 -22.80
C SER A 533 35.76 33.26 -23.10
N HIS A 534 36.23 34.26 -22.34
CA HIS A 534 35.85 35.68 -22.50
C HIS A 534 34.33 35.93 -22.54
N LEU A 535 33.60 35.24 -21.69
CA LEU A 535 32.15 35.34 -21.62
C LEU A 535 31.70 36.64 -20.93
N ILE A 536 30.49 37.09 -21.29
CA ILE A 536 29.81 38.22 -20.70
C ILE A 536 28.77 37.62 -19.72
N PHE A 537 28.95 37.84 -18.44
CA PHE A 537 28.04 37.39 -17.43
C PHE A 537 26.74 38.21 -17.43
N VAL A 538 25.57 37.58 -17.42
CA VAL A 538 24.27 38.26 -17.44
C VAL A 538 23.55 38.10 -16.07
N GLY A 539 23.55 36.89 -15.49
CA GLY A 539 22.88 36.69 -14.26
C GLY A 539 22.74 35.23 -13.82
N LEU A 540 21.89 34.99 -12.86
CA LEU A 540 21.59 33.69 -12.28
C LEU A 540 20.08 33.38 -12.42
N THR A 541 19.77 32.15 -12.70
CA THR A 541 18.44 31.57 -12.43
C THR A 541 18.54 30.66 -11.23
N THR A 542 17.54 30.67 -10.37
CA THR A 542 17.56 29.84 -9.16
C THR A 542 16.33 28.94 -9.13
N MET A 543 16.57 27.68 -8.85
CA MET A 543 15.56 26.63 -8.99
C MET A 543 15.58 25.64 -7.81
N SER A 544 14.43 25.08 -7.55
CA SER A 544 14.28 23.91 -6.66
C SER A 544 13.17 23.01 -7.16
N ASP A 545 13.14 21.79 -6.65
CA ASP A 545 12.02 20.87 -6.79
C ASP A 545 11.03 21.13 -5.65
N PRO A 546 9.85 21.72 -5.93
CA PRO A 546 8.94 22.19 -4.88
C PRO A 546 8.29 21.03 -4.13
N PRO A 547 8.03 21.19 -2.82
CA PRO A 547 7.22 20.24 -2.06
C PRO A 547 5.84 20.03 -2.67
N ARG A 548 5.28 18.82 -2.52
CA ARG A 548 3.90 18.55 -2.89
C ARG A 548 2.94 19.34 -1.98
N PRO A 549 1.83 19.88 -2.47
CA PRO A 549 0.89 20.65 -1.64
C PRO A 549 0.33 19.86 -0.45
N GLU A 550 0.10 18.55 -0.63
CA GLU A 550 -0.49 17.66 0.36
C GLU A 550 0.51 17.24 1.45
N ILE A 551 1.82 17.48 1.26
CA ILE A 551 2.86 16.99 2.18
C ILE A 551 2.77 17.62 3.56
N TYR A 552 2.37 18.89 3.64
CA TYR A 552 2.26 19.61 4.92
C TYR A 552 1.25 18.94 5.87
N ASP A 553 0.07 18.60 5.36
CA ASP A 553 -0.94 17.87 6.14
C ASP A 553 -0.51 16.44 6.45
N ALA A 554 0.09 15.74 5.50
CA ALA A 554 0.58 14.39 5.69
C ALA A 554 1.66 14.29 6.78
N VAL A 555 2.61 15.23 6.81
CA VAL A 555 3.65 15.32 7.86
C VAL A 555 3.00 15.62 9.21
N LYS A 556 2.09 16.59 9.28
CA LYS A 556 1.36 16.93 10.51
C LYS A 556 0.59 15.73 11.06
N ARG A 557 -0.15 15.01 10.22
CA ARG A 557 -0.90 13.79 10.61
C ARG A 557 0.05 12.68 11.08
N SER A 558 1.21 12.51 10.44
CA SER A 558 2.22 11.54 10.87
C SER A 558 2.75 11.87 12.28
N HIS A 559 3.07 13.13 12.57
CA HIS A 559 3.50 13.58 13.90
C HIS A 559 2.42 13.37 14.97
N GLN A 560 1.14 13.68 14.64
CA GLN A 560 0.01 13.41 15.54
C GLN A 560 -0.12 11.92 15.84
N ALA A 561 0.10 11.08 14.83
CA ALA A 561 0.09 9.62 14.94
C ALA A 561 1.34 9.03 15.59
N LYS A 562 2.29 9.89 16.07
CA LYS A 562 3.58 9.50 16.64
C LYS A 562 4.44 8.64 15.71
N ILE A 563 4.34 8.91 14.41
CA ILE A 563 5.17 8.31 13.37
C ILE A 563 6.29 9.30 13.05
N ARG A 564 7.53 8.84 13.13
CA ARG A 564 8.69 9.64 12.76
C ARG A 564 8.97 9.53 11.28
N ILE A 565 9.37 10.61 10.66
CA ILE A 565 9.79 10.62 9.26
C ILE A 565 11.27 10.96 9.22
N ILE A 566 12.07 10.14 8.55
CA ILE A 566 13.50 10.34 8.34
C ILE A 566 13.69 10.58 6.85
N MET A 567 14.17 11.77 6.48
CA MET A 567 14.52 12.06 5.10
C MET A 567 15.90 11.47 4.78
N VAL A 568 15.95 10.69 3.69
CA VAL A 568 17.18 10.06 3.18
C VAL A 568 17.32 10.41 1.71
N THR A 569 18.30 11.26 1.37
CA THR A 569 18.37 11.84 0.01
C THR A 569 19.81 11.90 -0.55
N GLY A 570 19.94 11.88 -1.87
CA GLY A 570 21.19 12.19 -2.60
C GLY A 570 21.55 13.68 -2.63
N ASP A 571 20.65 14.58 -2.21
CA ASP A 571 20.86 16.03 -2.24
C ASP A 571 21.90 16.53 -1.23
N SER A 572 22.30 17.82 -1.40
CA SER A 572 23.19 18.50 -0.47
C SER A 572 22.56 18.68 0.92
N LYS A 573 23.39 18.79 1.98
CA LYS A 573 22.93 19.04 3.36
C LYS A 573 22.03 20.27 3.46
N LEU A 574 22.36 21.36 2.76
CA LEU A 574 21.61 22.61 2.79
C LEU A 574 20.22 22.45 2.16
N THR A 575 20.15 21.83 0.99
CA THR A 575 18.88 21.58 0.28
C THR A 575 17.98 20.64 1.08
N ALA A 576 18.53 19.53 1.59
CA ALA A 576 17.78 18.57 2.39
C ALA A 576 17.20 19.20 3.67
N LYS A 577 18.00 20.00 4.38
CA LYS A 577 17.57 20.71 5.58
C LYS A 577 16.48 21.75 5.28
N SER A 578 16.69 22.58 4.23
CA SER A 578 15.74 23.62 3.85
C SER A 578 14.35 23.02 3.54
N VAL A 579 14.30 21.98 2.72
CA VAL A 579 13.04 21.30 2.39
C VAL A 579 12.40 20.66 3.63
N ALA A 580 13.18 19.96 4.46
CA ALA A 580 12.65 19.28 5.64
C ALA A 580 12.03 20.26 6.66
N VAL A 581 12.68 21.42 6.88
CA VAL A 581 12.15 22.48 7.74
C VAL A 581 10.90 23.12 7.11
N GLN A 582 10.95 23.41 5.81
CA GLN A 582 9.83 24.01 5.07
C GLN A 582 8.53 23.19 5.19
N ILE A 583 8.62 21.86 5.04
CA ILE A 583 7.45 20.98 5.15
C ILE A 583 7.09 20.61 6.59
N GLY A 584 7.80 21.12 7.58
CA GLY A 584 7.55 20.83 9.00
C GLY A 584 7.94 19.42 9.43
N LEU A 585 8.83 18.76 8.67
CA LEU A 585 9.31 17.40 8.96
C LEU A 585 10.23 17.39 10.17
N THR A 586 11.07 18.42 10.31
CA THR A 586 12.02 18.58 11.42
C THR A 586 12.10 20.05 11.86
N SER A 587 12.67 20.26 13.05
CA SER A 587 13.05 21.60 13.51
C SER A 587 14.37 22.07 12.87
N ASP A 588 14.66 23.37 12.96
CA ASP A 588 15.97 23.94 12.54
C ASP A 588 17.17 23.34 13.27
N LYS A 589 16.95 22.68 14.42
CA LYS A 589 18.00 22.04 15.23
C LYS A 589 18.30 20.61 14.79
N ALA A 590 17.59 20.06 13.80
CA ALA A 590 17.78 18.69 13.33
C ALA A 590 19.23 18.45 12.88
N ARG A 591 19.78 17.29 13.27
CA ARG A 591 21.12 16.86 12.85
C ARG A 591 21.10 16.41 11.40
N VAL A 592 21.97 16.99 10.55
CA VAL A 592 22.14 16.55 9.16
C VAL A 592 23.45 15.76 9.05
N ILE A 593 23.34 14.47 8.72
CA ILE A 593 24.46 13.55 8.55
C ILE A 593 24.68 13.31 7.05
N SER A 594 25.91 13.53 6.56
CA SER A 594 26.26 13.19 5.17
C SER A 594 26.65 11.72 5.02
N GLY A 595 26.62 11.20 3.78
CA GLY A 595 27.09 9.85 3.48
C GLY A 595 28.53 9.59 3.97
N ASN A 596 29.45 10.57 3.81
CA ASN A 596 30.83 10.45 4.29
C ASN A 596 30.95 10.42 5.83
N GLU A 597 30.07 11.13 6.53
CA GLU A 597 30.00 11.04 8.00
C GLU A 597 29.39 9.71 8.43
N LEU A 598 28.33 9.29 7.76
CA LEU A 598 27.65 8.02 8.04
C LEU A 598 28.59 6.82 7.86
N GLU A 599 29.47 6.86 6.87
CA GLU A 599 30.44 5.80 6.61
C GLU A 599 31.41 5.62 7.79
N LYS A 600 31.80 6.73 8.43
CA LYS A 600 32.73 6.73 9.58
C LYS A 600 32.06 6.39 10.92
N MET A 601 30.73 6.46 11.00
CA MET A 601 29.99 6.15 12.22
C MET A 601 29.90 4.65 12.45
N SER A 602 30.06 4.23 13.72
CA SER A 602 29.69 2.88 14.15
C SER A 602 28.16 2.69 14.14
N ASP A 603 27.69 1.43 14.13
CA ASP A 603 26.25 1.15 14.19
C ASP A 603 25.62 1.60 15.51
N ASP A 604 26.38 1.59 16.63
CA ASP A 604 25.90 2.10 17.91
C ASP A 604 25.69 3.62 17.92
N GLU A 605 26.62 4.37 17.30
CA GLU A 605 26.46 5.81 17.12
C GLU A 605 25.29 6.14 16.19
N LEU A 606 25.13 5.38 15.12
CA LEU A 606 24.00 5.52 14.20
C LEU A 606 22.67 5.24 14.93
N ARG A 607 22.59 4.15 15.69
CA ARG A 607 21.39 3.82 16.49
C ARG A 607 21.02 4.92 17.49
N LYS A 608 22.01 5.56 18.12
CA LYS A 608 21.78 6.73 19.00
C LYS A 608 21.26 7.93 18.20
N ALA A 609 21.87 8.24 17.06
CA ALA A 609 21.43 9.35 16.20
C ALA A 609 19.99 9.15 15.67
N LEU A 610 19.64 7.93 15.31
CA LEU A 610 18.30 7.56 14.82
C LEU A 610 17.17 7.71 15.87
N LYS A 611 17.48 7.90 17.15
CA LYS A 611 16.46 8.19 18.18
C LYS A 611 16.00 9.64 18.18
N GLY A 612 16.78 10.56 17.58
CA GLY A 612 16.48 11.99 17.48
C GLY A 612 15.95 12.41 16.12
N GLU A 613 15.82 13.75 15.94
CA GLU A 613 15.54 14.34 14.63
C GLU A 613 16.81 14.30 13.76
N VAL A 614 16.78 13.54 12.67
CA VAL A 614 17.94 13.34 11.81
C VAL A 614 17.53 13.34 10.33
N ILE A 615 18.38 13.94 9.51
CA ILE A 615 18.28 13.96 8.04
C ILE A 615 19.58 13.35 7.50
N PHE A 616 19.48 12.49 6.50
CA PHE A 616 20.63 11.93 5.80
C PHE A 616 20.72 12.52 4.39
N ALA A 617 21.90 13.11 4.08
CA ALA A 617 22.16 13.83 2.83
C ALA A 617 23.35 13.21 2.09
N ARG A 618 23.33 13.21 0.73
CA ARG A 618 24.35 12.59 -0.13
C ARG A 618 24.61 11.12 0.24
N VAL A 619 23.53 10.35 0.38
CA VAL A 619 23.54 8.95 0.83
C VAL A 619 23.68 8.02 -0.37
N ALA A 620 24.59 7.04 -0.28
CA ALA A 620 24.72 5.95 -1.26
C ALA A 620 23.66 4.84 -0.98
N PRO A 621 23.36 3.96 -1.97
CA PRO A 621 22.37 2.89 -1.83
C PRO A 621 22.60 1.97 -0.62
N GLU A 622 23.83 1.52 -0.41
CA GLU A 622 24.20 0.62 0.69
C GLU A 622 23.96 1.29 2.06
N GLN A 623 24.10 2.60 2.10
CA GLN A 623 23.89 3.39 3.30
C GLN A 623 22.39 3.51 3.62
N LYS A 624 21.48 3.56 2.59
CA LYS A 624 20.03 3.50 2.79
C LYS A 624 19.64 2.18 3.48
N TYR A 625 20.15 1.06 3.00
CA TYR A 625 19.97 -0.25 3.64
C TYR A 625 20.44 -0.25 5.10
N ARG A 626 21.63 0.29 5.38
CA ARG A 626 22.21 0.37 6.73
C ARG A 626 21.35 1.19 7.69
N ILE A 627 20.76 2.31 7.22
CA ILE A 627 19.84 3.16 8.00
C ILE A 627 18.60 2.35 8.41
N VAL A 628 17.94 1.70 7.45
CA VAL A 628 16.75 0.87 7.68
C VAL A 628 17.04 -0.23 8.69
N LYS A 629 18.11 -1.01 8.50
CA LYS A 629 18.54 -2.08 9.42
C LYS A 629 18.77 -1.60 10.84
N ASN A 630 19.40 -0.43 11.04
CA ASN A 630 19.63 0.13 12.35
C ASN A 630 18.38 0.74 13.01
N CYS A 631 17.41 1.25 12.23
CA CYS A 631 16.08 1.58 12.74
C CYS A 631 15.37 0.34 13.30
N GLN A 632 15.38 -0.78 12.55
CA GLN A 632 14.79 -2.05 12.98
C GLN A 632 15.50 -2.61 14.24
N ALA A 633 16.83 -2.47 14.32
CA ALA A 633 17.59 -2.87 15.51
C ALA A 633 17.25 -2.03 16.77
N ASN A 634 16.72 -0.81 16.61
CA ASN A 634 16.13 -0.01 17.68
C ASN A 634 14.71 -0.46 18.09
N GLY A 635 14.16 -1.50 17.46
CA GLY A 635 12.80 -2.01 17.70
C GLY A 635 11.70 -1.28 16.93
N GLU A 636 12.06 -0.45 15.95
CA GLU A 636 11.10 0.27 15.12
C GLU A 636 10.50 -0.62 14.03
N VAL A 637 9.29 -0.32 13.62
CA VAL A 637 8.65 -0.86 12.41
C VAL A 637 8.85 0.17 11.30
N VAL A 638 9.64 -0.20 10.30
CA VAL A 638 10.18 0.72 9.30
C VAL A 638 9.45 0.57 7.96
N ALA A 639 8.85 1.64 7.49
CA ALA A 639 8.46 1.80 6.09
C ALA A 639 9.59 2.54 5.34
N SER A 640 9.99 2.08 4.15
CA SER A 640 11.01 2.73 3.32
C SER A 640 10.46 3.01 1.94
N THR A 641 10.68 4.22 1.41
CA THR A 641 10.28 4.57 0.03
C THR A 641 11.48 4.57 -0.92
N GLY A 642 11.23 4.28 -2.19
CA GLY A 642 12.23 4.37 -3.25
C GLY A 642 11.60 4.25 -4.64
N ASP A 643 12.33 4.71 -5.67
CA ASP A 643 11.90 4.68 -7.07
C ASP A 643 12.92 4.01 -8.01
N GLY A 644 14.16 3.83 -7.57
CA GLY A 644 15.25 3.31 -8.37
C GLY A 644 15.72 1.89 -8.03
N VAL A 645 16.54 1.33 -8.91
CA VAL A 645 17.25 0.06 -8.68
C VAL A 645 18.09 0.14 -7.40
N ASN A 646 18.68 1.31 -7.13
CA ASN A 646 19.50 1.58 -5.95
C ASN A 646 18.75 1.51 -4.62
N ASP A 647 17.43 1.60 -4.65
CA ASP A 647 16.58 1.54 -3.45
C ASP A 647 16.12 0.13 -3.12
N ALA A 648 16.17 -0.79 -4.09
CA ALA A 648 15.65 -2.15 -3.94
C ALA A 648 16.18 -2.89 -2.69
N PRO A 649 17.48 -2.83 -2.32
CA PRO A 649 17.96 -3.46 -1.10
C PRO A 649 17.32 -2.87 0.18
N ALA A 650 17.12 -1.57 0.24
CA ALA A 650 16.50 -0.89 1.38
C ALA A 650 14.99 -1.19 1.45
N LEU A 651 14.31 -1.24 0.28
CA LEU A 651 12.90 -1.61 0.17
C LEU A 651 12.65 -3.04 0.66
N LYS A 652 13.50 -3.99 0.24
CA LYS A 652 13.40 -5.40 0.65
C LYS A 652 13.74 -5.62 2.12
N GLN A 653 14.66 -4.82 2.70
CA GLN A 653 15.04 -4.88 4.10
C GLN A 653 13.96 -4.31 5.02
N ALA A 654 13.24 -3.27 4.60
CA ALA A 654 12.21 -2.63 5.41
C ALA A 654 11.08 -3.60 5.80
N ASP A 655 10.40 -3.34 6.91
CA ASP A 655 9.19 -4.09 7.26
C ASP A 655 8.10 -3.85 6.20
N ILE A 656 8.07 -2.64 5.60
CA ILE A 656 7.24 -2.29 4.44
C ILE A 656 8.09 -1.51 3.43
N GLY A 657 8.43 -2.12 2.31
CA GLY A 657 8.97 -1.45 1.14
C GLY A 657 7.85 -0.78 0.34
N ILE A 658 8.05 0.47 -0.09
CA ILE A 658 7.08 1.29 -0.81
C ILE A 658 7.72 1.81 -2.10
N ALA A 659 7.22 1.39 -3.26
CA ALA A 659 7.71 1.85 -4.55
C ALA A 659 6.78 2.89 -5.18
N MET A 660 7.38 3.78 -5.98
CA MET A 660 6.63 4.71 -6.83
C MET A 660 6.03 3.96 -8.02
N GLY A 661 4.79 4.26 -8.38
CA GLY A 661 4.04 3.58 -9.45
C GLY A 661 4.29 4.17 -10.82
N GLN A 662 4.44 5.50 -10.91
CA GLN A 662 4.65 6.22 -12.16
C GLN A 662 6.15 6.34 -12.50
N THR A 663 6.96 6.81 -11.55
CA THR A 663 8.41 7.04 -11.75
C THR A 663 9.26 5.83 -11.37
N GLY A 664 8.72 4.89 -10.58
CA GLY A 664 9.47 3.75 -10.07
C GLY A 664 9.82 2.73 -11.14
N THR A 665 11.06 2.21 -11.06
CA THR A 665 11.53 1.10 -11.89
C THR A 665 10.84 -0.20 -11.51
N ASP A 666 10.81 -1.16 -12.42
CA ASP A 666 10.19 -2.46 -12.15
C ASP A 666 10.90 -3.20 -11.00
N VAL A 667 12.23 -3.04 -10.89
CA VAL A 667 13.03 -3.58 -9.78
C VAL A 667 12.57 -3.02 -8.43
N ALA A 668 12.36 -1.71 -8.33
CA ALA A 668 11.85 -1.10 -7.11
C ALA A 668 10.43 -1.59 -6.80
N LYS A 669 9.56 -1.65 -7.83
CA LYS A 669 8.19 -2.17 -7.70
C LYS A 669 8.19 -3.63 -7.26
N GLU A 670 9.10 -4.46 -7.77
CA GLU A 670 9.20 -5.88 -7.41
C GLU A 670 9.67 -6.07 -5.97
N ALA A 671 10.67 -5.32 -5.53
CA ALA A 671 11.21 -5.36 -4.18
C ALA A 671 10.23 -4.84 -3.10
N ALA A 672 9.25 -4.04 -3.48
CA ALA A 672 8.32 -3.38 -2.56
C ALA A 672 7.10 -4.23 -2.21
N ASN A 673 6.56 -4.04 -1.00
CA ASN A 673 5.30 -4.62 -0.52
C ASN A 673 4.08 -3.78 -0.93
N MET A 674 4.28 -2.48 -1.21
CA MET A 674 3.23 -1.54 -1.60
C MET A 674 3.71 -0.65 -2.75
N ILE A 675 2.79 -0.30 -3.68
CA ILE A 675 3.06 0.60 -4.80
C ILE A 675 2.10 1.80 -4.73
N LEU A 676 2.65 3.01 -4.85
CA LEU A 676 1.87 4.25 -4.89
C LEU A 676 1.54 4.63 -6.34
N THR A 677 0.29 4.53 -6.75
CA THR A 677 -0.10 4.82 -8.15
C THR A 677 -0.04 6.30 -8.52
N ASP A 678 0.07 7.19 -7.53
CA ASP A 678 0.15 8.65 -7.67
C ASP A 678 1.52 9.23 -7.25
N ASP A 679 2.46 8.38 -6.85
CA ASP A 679 3.80 8.74 -6.32
C ASP A 679 3.74 9.75 -5.16
N ASN A 680 2.66 9.75 -4.37
CA ASN A 680 2.40 10.77 -3.35
C ASN A 680 2.59 10.23 -1.92
N PHE A 681 3.42 10.90 -1.13
CA PHE A 681 3.65 10.54 0.29
C PHE A 681 2.34 10.54 1.12
N ALA A 682 1.38 11.41 0.81
CA ALA A 682 0.09 11.46 1.52
C ALA A 682 -0.67 10.13 1.44
N SER A 683 -0.51 9.38 0.35
CA SER A 683 -1.11 8.06 0.15
C SER A 683 -0.50 7.00 1.08
N ILE A 684 0.77 7.16 1.52
CA ILE A 684 1.39 6.32 2.57
C ILE A 684 0.66 6.52 3.90
N VAL A 685 0.45 7.78 4.29
CA VAL A 685 -0.22 8.12 5.55
C VAL A 685 -1.66 7.61 5.56
N ALA A 686 -2.35 7.73 4.41
CA ALA A 686 -3.70 7.19 4.23
C ALA A 686 -3.73 5.65 4.30
N ALA A 687 -2.70 4.96 3.79
CA ALA A 687 -2.57 3.51 3.90
C ALA A 687 -2.30 3.05 5.35
N ILE A 688 -1.46 3.77 6.09
CA ILE A 688 -1.23 3.50 7.52
C ILE A 688 -2.52 3.67 8.33
N GLU A 689 -3.32 4.71 8.05
CA GLU A 689 -4.65 4.91 8.66
C GLU A 689 -5.57 3.71 8.43
N GLU A 690 -5.64 3.21 7.19
CA GLU A 690 -6.43 2.03 6.85
C GLU A 690 -5.89 0.75 7.51
N GLY A 691 -4.56 0.57 7.60
CA GLY A 691 -3.94 -0.56 8.30
C GLY A 691 -4.32 -0.59 9.79
N ARG A 692 -4.27 0.57 10.46
CA ARG A 692 -4.74 0.73 11.84
C ARG A 692 -6.23 0.44 11.98
N ALA A 693 -7.05 0.88 11.01
CA ALA A 693 -8.48 0.64 10.99
C ALA A 693 -8.82 -0.86 10.89
N VAL A 694 -8.13 -1.59 10.02
CA VAL A 694 -8.32 -3.04 9.86
C VAL A 694 -8.04 -3.78 11.16
N TYR A 695 -6.90 -3.50 11.82
CA TYR A 695 -6.58 -4.11 13.12
C TYR A 695 -7.62 -3.76 14.20
N SER A 696 -8.04 -2.49 14.28
CA SER A 696 -9.11 -2.05 15.18
C SER A 696 -10.42 -2.80 14.93
N ASN A 697 -10.78 -3.02 13.68
CA ASN A 697 -12.00 -3.71 13.29
C ASN A 697 -11.96 -5.20 13.65
N ILE A 698 -10.80 -5.86 13.50
CA ILE A 698 -10.60 -7.24 13.96
C ILE A 698 -10.82 -7.32 15.48
N ARG A 699 -10.32 -6.35 16.25
CA ARG A 699 -10.57 -6.29 17.70
C ARG A 699 -12.03 -6.04 18.06
N LYS A 700 -12.73 -5.16 17.31
CA LYS A 700 -14.19 -4.92 17.49
C LYS A 700 -14.98 -6.19 17.24
N PHE A 701 -14.68 -6.89 16.16
CA PHE A 701 -15.24 -8.18 15.82
C PHE A 701 -15.02 -9.21 16.94
N LEU A 702 -13.77 -9.39 17.40
CA LEU A 702 -13.44 -10.31 18.49
C LEU A 702 -14.18 -9.95 19.78
N THR A 703 -14.26 -8.66 20.13
CA THR A 703 -14.97 -8.22 21.31
C THR A 703 -16.45 -8.61 21.23
N TYR A 704 -17.07 -8.41 20.06
CA TYR A 704 -18.48 -8.73 19.82
C TYR A 704 -18.76 -10.24 19.96
N ILE A 705 -18.00 -11.08 19.26
CA ILE A 705 -18.16 -12.54 19.29
C ILE A 705 -17.97 -13.08 20.72
N LEU A 706 -16.90 -12.69 21.41
CA LEU A 706 -16.68 -13.13 22.80
C LEU A 706 -17.77 -12.64 23.77
N THR A 707 -18.42 -11.52 23.47
CA THR A 707 -19.55 -11.01 24.24
C THR A 707 -20.78 -11.91 24.10
N SER A 708 -21.05 -12.39 22.87
CA SER A 708 -22.25 -13.23 22.59
C SER A 708 -22.24 -14.55 23.33
N ASN A 709 -21.06 -15.13 23.58
CA ASN A 709 -20.97 -16.44 24.29
C ASN A 709 -21.32 -16.37 25.77
N VAL A 710 -21.25 -15.20 26.40
CA VAL A 710 -21.49 -15.06 27.86
C VAL A 710 -22.95 -15.21 28.24
N PRO A 711 -23.94 -14.59 27.54
CA PRO A 711 -25.36 -14.77 27.85
C PRO A 711 -25.92 -16.18 27.58
N GLU A 712 -25.15 -17.03 26.85
CA GLU A 712 -25.47 -18.45 26.69
C GLU A 712 -24.87 -19.29 27.81
N ALA A 713 -23.65 -18.94 28.26
CA ALA A 713 -22.93 -19.67 29.28
C ALA A 713 -23.48 -19.43 30.70
N ILE A 714 -23.68 -18.19 31.13
CA ILE A 714 -24.05 -17.85 32.51
C ILE A 714 -25.38 -18.49 32.91
N PRO A 715 -26.50 -18.44 32.14
CA PRO A 715 -27.71 -19.12 32.47
C PRO A 715 -27.57 -20.64 32.58
N SER A 716 -26.71 -21.23 31.73
CA SER A 716 -26.40 -22.67 31.78
C SER A 716 -25.60 -23.05 33.05
N VAL A 717 -24.67 -22.16 33.49
CA VAL A 717 -23.98 -22.30 34.78
C VAL A 717 -24.96 -22.25 35.96
N LEU A 718 -25.89 -21.31 35.96
CA LEU A 718 -26.92 -21.20 36.99
C LEU A 718 -27.80 -22.46 37.06
N PHE A 719 -28.20 -23.01 35.93
CA PHE A 719 -28.91 -24.29 35.85
C PHE A 719 -28.13 -25.43 36.52
N LEU A 720 -26.82 -25.57 36.17
CA LEU A 720 -25.97 -26.63 36.72
C LEU A 720 -25.78 -26.51 38.24
N PHE A 721 -25.39 -25.32 38.71
CA PHE A 721 -25.10 -25.11 40.14
C PHE A 721 -26.33 -25.10 41.02
N SER A 722 -27.52 -24.79 40.46
CA SER A 722 -28.78 -24.97 41.19
C SER A 722 -29.22 -26.45 41.31
N GLY A 723 -28.48 -27.40 40.71
CA GLY A 723 -28.92 -28.79 40.62
C GLY A 723 -30.22 -28.99 39.81
N GLY A 724 -30.49 -28.07 38.88
CA GLY A 724 -31.71 -28.06 38.07
C GLY A 724 -32.93 -27.38 38.71
N LEU A 725 -32.79 -26.77 39.91
CA LEU A 725 -33.86 -25.98 40.54
C LEU A 725 -34.23 -24.76 39.68
N ILE A 726 -33.25 -24.12 39.03
CA ILE A 726 -33.48 -23.18 37.94
C ILE A 726 -33.50 -24.02 36.67
N PRO A 727 -34.59 -24.13 35.91
CA PRO A 727 -34.65 -24.90 34.68
C PRO A 727 -33.69 -24.34 33.63
N LEU A 728 -33.22 -25.17 32.67
CA LEU A 728 -32.32 -24.73 31.58
C LEU A 728 -33.03 -23.65 30.75
N PRO A 729 -32.48 -22.42 30.71
CA PRO A 729 -33.21 -21.28 30.11
C PRO A 729 -33.17 -21.28 28.58
N MET A 730 -32.34 -22.11 27.95
CA MET A 730 -32.25 -22.29 26.51
C MET A 730 -32.06 -23.77 26.16
N THR A 731 -32.65 -24.19 25.04
CA THR A 731 -32.35 -25.49 24.44
C THR A 731 -31.05 -25.48 23.67
N VAL A 732 -30.39 -26.63 23.46
CA VAL A 732 -29.20 -26.77 22.65
C VAL A 732 -29.40 -26.22 21.22
N MET A 733 -30.58 -26.43 20.64
CA MET A 733 -30.94 -25.90 19.33
C MET A 733 -31.01 -24.38 19.32
N GLN A 734 -31.46 -23.74 20.35
CA GLN A 734 -31.48 -22.27 20.47
C GLN A 734 -30.08 -21.72 20.63
N ILE A 735 -29.17 -22.38 21.38
CA ILE A 735 -27.77 -22.02 21.49
C ILE A 735 -27.10 -22.08 20.11
N LEU A 736 -27.23 -23.21 19.40
CA LEU A 736 -26.68 -23.36 18.04
C LEU A 736 -27.22 -22.30 17.03
N THR A 737 -28.46 -21.84 17.26
CA THR A 737 -29.08 -20.81 16.42
C THR A 737 -28.43 -19.45 16.63
N VAL A 738 -28.03 -19.11 17.83
CA VAL A 738 -27.34 -17.86 18.14
C VAL A 738 -25.98 -17.84 17.44
N ASP A 739 -25.14 -18.83 17.70
CA ASP A 739 -23.77 -18.88 17.20
C ASP A 739 -23.67 -18.94 15.66
N LEU A 740 -24.52 -19.74 15.04
CA LEU A 740 -24.45 -20.04 13.62
C LEU A 740 -25.42 -19.20 12.76
N GLY A 741 -26.40 -18.57 13.39
CA GLY A 741 -27.49 -17.86 12.69
C GLY A 741 -27.48 -16.35 12.88
N THR A 742 -27.37 -15.86 14.10
CA THR A 742 -27.55 -14.43 14.37
C THR A 742 -26.27 -13.65 14.48
N ASP A 743 -25.19 -14.19 15.04
CA ASP A 743 -23.94 -13.46 15.29
C ASP A 743 -23.12 -13.12 14.04
N MET A 744 -23.16 -13.96 13.05
CA MET A 744 -22.18 -13.95 11.95
C MET A 744 -22.27 -12.72 11.04
N LEU A 745 -23.46 -12.31 10.61
CA LEU A 745 -23.63 -11.21 9.65
C LEU A 745 -23.33 -9.83 10.26
N PRO A 746 -23.79 -9.48 11.48
CA PRO A 746 -23.39 -8.24 12.12
C PRO A 746 -21.89 -8.17 12.41
N ALA A 747 -21.28 -9.31 12.78
CA ALA A 747 -19.85 -9.44 13.01
C ALA A 747 -19.04 -9.12 11.73
N LEU A 748 -19.45 -9.63 10.56
CA LEU A 748 -18.88 -9.28 9.25
C LEU A 748 -18.98 -7.77 8.98
N GLY A 749 -20.09 -7.15 9.37
CA GLY A 749 -20.30 -5.71 9.29
C GLY A 749 -19.26 -4.90 10.07
N LEU A 750 -18.86 -5.37 11.26
CA LEU A 750 -17.79 -4.75 12.06
C LEU A 750 -16.42 -4.86 11.38
N GLY A 751 -16.12 -5.95 10.69
CA GLY A 751 -14.91 -6.12 9.90
C GLY A 751 -14.76 -5.12 8.76
N ALA A 752 -15.89 -4.60 8.25
CA ALA A 752 -15.96 -3.64 7.14
C ALA A 752 -16.00 -2.16 7.59
N GLU A 753 -15.91 -1.87 8.89
CA GLU A 753 -16.08 -0.52 9.46
C GLU A 753 -15.00 0.45 8.94
N ALA A 754 -15.37 1.70 8.70
CA ALA A 754 -14.43 2.77 8.35
C ALA A 754 -13.51 3.11 9.54
N ALA A 755 -12.37 3.72 9.25
CA ALA A 755 -11.43 4.19 10.27
C ALA A 755 -12.14 5.08 11.33
N ASP A 756 -11.76 4.91 12.59
CA ASP A 756 -12.25 5.81 13.65
C ASP A 756 -11.59 7.20 13.48
N PRO A 757 -12.32 8.30 13.69
CA PRO A 757 -11.82 9.66 13.43
C PRO A 757 -10.55 10.03 14.20
N ASP A 758 -10.33 9.39 15.36
CA ASP A 758 -9.20 9.63 16.27
C ASP A 758 -8.06 8.62 16.11
N ILE A 759 -8.11 7.72 15.11
CA ILE A 759 -7.15 6.62 14.97
C ILE A 759 -5.73 7.12 14.70
N MET A 760 -5.60 8.27 14.00
CA MET A 760 -4.31 8.92 13.74
C MET A 760 -3.86 9.85 14.87
N ASN A 761 -4.63 9.99 15.94
CA ASN A 761 -4.22 10.71 17.16
C ASN A 761 -3.61 9.77 18.22
N GLN A 762 -3.51 8.48 17.92
CA GLN A 762 -2.97 7.46 18.80
C GLN A 762 -1.59 7.01 18.32
N PRO A 763 -0.67 6.62 19.26
CA PRO A 763 0.61 6.04 18.86
C PRO A 763 0.42 4.70 18.15
N PRO A 764 1.41 4.23 17.36
CA PRO A 764 1.40 2.88 16.80
C PRO A 764 1.31 1.84 17.91
N ARG A 765 0.67 0.70 17.62
CA ARG A 765 0.64 -0.40 18.58
C ARG A 765 2.04 -1.02 18.76
N LYS A 766 2.29 -1.57 19.92
CA LYS A 766 3.53 -2.30 20.19
C LYS A 766 3.44 -3.70 19.57
N ARG A 767 4.54 -4.22 19.03
CA ARG A 767 4.62 -5.62 18.53
C ARG A 767 4.22 -6.68 19.56
N SER A 768 4.35 -6.37 20.87
CA SER A 768 3.96 -7.25 21.98
C SER A 768 2.48 -7.16 22.35
N GLU A 769 1.70 -6.29 21.70
CA GLU A 769 0.27 -6.14 21.96
C GLU A 769 -0.52 -7.17 21.15
N HIS A 770 -1.13 -8.12 21.87
CA HIS A 770 -1.96 -9.18 21.28
C HIS A 770 -3.38 -8.71 20.99
N LEU A 771 -4.05 -9.36 20.03
CA LEU A 771 -5.46 -9.14 19.69
C LEU A 771 -6.35 -9.31 20.92
N LEU A 772 -6.17 -10.41 21.67
CA LEU A 772 -6.80 -10.64 22.98
C LEU A 772 -5.93 -10.04 24.09
N ASN A 773 -6.21 -8.81 24.43
CA ASN A 773 -5.63 -8.17 25.60
C ASN A 773 -6.64 -8.08 26.77
N LYS A 774 -6.13 -7.74 27.96
CA LYS A 774 -6.96 -7.58 29.17
C LYS A 774 -8.14 -6.64 28.95
N GLY A 775 -7.98 -5.58 28.15
CA GLY A 775 -9.07 -4.63 27.85
C GLY A 775 -10.21 -5.24 27.04
N VAL A 776 -9.89 -6.06 26.03
CA VAL A 776 -10.88 -6.81 25.24
C VAL A 776 -11.62 -7.81 26.15
N MET A 777 -10.86 -8.57 26.97
CA MET A 777 -11.43 -9.56 27.88
C MET A 777 -12.40 -8.93 28.90
N ILE A 778 -11.99 -7.86 29.56
CA ILE A 778 -12.85 -7.15 30.54
C ILE A 778 -14.11 -6.60 29.87
N LYS A 779 -13.99 -6.01 28.68
CA LYS A 779 -15.15 -5.50 27.95
C LYS A 779 -16.12 -6.61 27.55
N ALA A 780 -15.59 -7.67 26.94
CA ALA A 780 -16.41 -8.76 26.43
C ALA A 780 -17.10 -9.54 27.56
N PHE A 781 -16.35 -9.95 28.58
CA PHE A 781 -16.87 -10.83 29.62
C PHE A 781 -17.54 -10.08 30.80
N CYS A 782 -16.87 -9.02 31.32
CA CYS A 782 -17.32 -8.35 32.54
C CYS A 782 -18.27 -7.18 32.30
N TRP A 783 -18.24 -6.56 31.06
CA TRP A 783 -19.14 -5.44 30.78
C TRP A 783 -20.29 -5.86 29.88
N TYR A 784 -20.07 -6.08 28.60
CA TYR A 784 -21.14 -6.38 27.66
C TYR A 784 -21.80 -7.77 27.94
N GLY A 785 -20.96 -8.79 28.10
CA GLY A 785 -21.43 -10.16 28.28
C GLY A 785 -22.23 -10.34 29.58
N LEU A 786 -21.71 -9.80 30.71
CA LEU A 786 -22.41 -9.87 31.97
C LEU A 786 -23.77 -9.14 31.95
N LEU A 787 -23.80 -7.91 31.36
CA LEU A 787 -25.04 -7.15 31.22
C LEU A 787 -26.06 -7.90 30.34
N SER A 788 -25.61 -8.43 29.21
CA SER A 788 -26.48 -9.25 28.33
C SER A 788 -26.99 -10.50 29.01
N SER A 789 -26.16 -11.16 29.84
CA SER A 789 -26.56 -12.35 30.62
C SER A 789 -27.59 -12.04 31.69
N LEU A 790 -27.47 -10.92 32.38
CA LEU A 790 -28.46 -10.47 33.36
C LEU A 790 -29.81 -10.18 32.68
N ILE A 791 -29.78 -9.54 31.52
CA ILE A 791 -30.98 -9.20 30.75
C ILE A 791 -31.63 -10.48 30.20
N SER A 792 -30.88 -11.39 29.60
CA SER A 792 -31.39 -12.63 29.02
C SER A 792 -31.95 -13.55 30.09
N SER A 793 -31.24 -13.69 31.24
CA SER A 793 -31.77 -14.41 32.41
C SER A 793 -33.01 -13.72 32.95
N GLY A 794 -33.02 -12.38 33.04
CA GLY A 794 -34.19 -11.59 33.47
C GLY A 794 -35.43 -11.83 32.61
N ALA A 795 -35.25 -12.03 31.27
CA ALA A 795 -36.36 -12.35 30.38
C ALA A 795 -37.04 -13.70 30.75
N TYR A 796 -36.28 -14.72 31.20
CA TYR A 796 -36.81 -15.98 31.69
C TYR A 796 -37.66 -15.79 32.93
N PHE A 797 -37.14 -15.05 33.90
CA PHE A 797 -37.87 -14.78 35.16
C PHE A 797 -39.08 -13.86 34.94
N PHE A 798 -39.03 -12.93 33.99
CA PHE A 798 -40.14 -12.05 33.63
C PHE A 798 -41.37 -12.85 33.15
N VAL A 799 -41.16 -13.81 32.23
CA VAL A 799 -42.24 -14.66 31.75
C VAL A 799 -42.81 -15.51 32.89
N ASN A 800 -41.95 -16.08 33.75
CA ASN A 800 -42.40 -16.86 34.89
C ASN A 800 -43.15 -16.00 35.92
N TRP A 801 -42.73 -14.75 36.15
CA TRP A 801 -43.42 -13.79 37.03
C TRP A 801 -44.81 -13.47 36.52
N GLN A 802 -45.01 -13.24 35.24
CA GLN A 802 -46.33 -13.05 34.64
C GLN A 802 -47.25 -14.26 34.82
N ASN A 803 -46.68 -15.47 35.01
CA ASN A 803 -47.41 -16.73 35.19
C ASN A 803 -47.48 -17.21 36.65
N GLY A 804 -47.14 -16.34 37.62
CA GLY A 804 -47.35 -16.55 39.04
C GLY A 804 -46.13 -16.94 39.86
N TRP A 805 -44.91 -16.86 39.34
CA TRP A 805 -43.69 -16.99 40.16
C TRP A 805 -43.54 -15.76 41.10
N PRO A 806 -43.12 -15.88 42.37
CA PRO A 806 -42.59 -17.06 43.06
C PRO A 806 -43.67 -17.95 43.72
N ALA A 807 -44.94 -17.59 43.73
CA ALA A 807 -45.98 -18.42 44.33
C ALA A 807 -46.13 -19.79 43.63
N LYS A 808 -45.93 -19.85 42.35
CA LYS A 808 -45.73 -21.07 41.55
C LYS A 808 -44.22 -21.26 41.29
N GLY A 809 -43.77 -22.53 41.23
CA GLY A 809 -42.41 -22.86 40.86
C GLY A 809 -42.07 -22.38 39.43
N LEU A 810 -40.75 -22.30 39.10
CA LEU A 810 -40.32 -21.99 37.77
C LEU A 810 -40.75 -23.08 36.79
N ALA A 811 -41.31 -22.69 35.65
CA ALA A 811 -41.74 -23.62 34.60
C ALA A 811 -40.57 -24.39 34.01
N ALA A 812 -40.55 -25.71 34.11
CA ALA A 812 -39.55 -26.62 33.57
C ALA A 812 -40.00 -27.33 32.26
N SER A 813 -41.27 -27.18 31.89
CA SER A 813 -41.89 -27.78 30.71
C SER A 813 -43.18 -27.07 30.32
N GLY A 814 -43.77 -27.41 29.20
CA GLY A 814 -45.04 -26.85 28.71
C GLY A 814 -44.92 -25.48 28.05
N SER A 815 -46.11 -24.86 27.82
CA SER A 815 -46.20 -23.62 27.02
C SER A 815 -45.49 -22.41 27.67
N VAL A 816 -45.55 -22.30 29.01
CA VAL A 816 -44.87 -21.22 29.76
C VAL A 816 -43.36 -21.36 29.65
N TYR A 817 -42.84 -22.59 29.76
CA TYR A 817 -41.43 -22.87 29.59
C TYR A 817 -40.95 -22.53 28.17
N MET A 818 -41.67 -23.00 27.14
CA MET A 818 -41.32 -22.68 25.74
C MET A 818 -41.36 -21.16 25.48
N ARG A 819 -42.32 -20.42 26.01
CA ARG A 819 -42.37 -18.95 25.92
C ARG A 819 -41.17 -18.32 26.65
N ALA A 820 -40.86 -18.80 27.86
CA ALA A 820 -39.71 -18.28 28.62
C ALA A 820 -38.38 -18.51 27.89
N THR A 821 -38.13 -19.70 27.34
CA THR A 821 -36.91 -19.99 26.57
C THR A 821 -36.86 -19.22 25.24
N THR A 822 -38.01 -19.03 24.57
CA THR A 822 -38.09 -18.18 23.35
C THR A 822 -37.80 -16.72 23.69
N MET A 823 -38.26 -16.23 24.85
CA MET A 823 -37.92 -14.86 25.30
C MET A 823 -36.46 -14.69 25.66
N VAL A 824 -35.78 -15.71 26.21
CA VAL A 824 -34.32 -15.69 26.42
C VAL A 824 -33.58 -15.60 25.09
N LEU A 825 -33.94 -16.44 24.12
CA LEU A 825 -33.39 -16.39 22.77
C LEU A 825 -33.60 -15.00 22.17
N GLY A 826 -34.80 -14.44 22.21
CA GLY A 826 -35.07 -13.08 21.72
C GLY A 826 -34.28 -12.03 22.46
N ALA A 827 -34.15 -12.11 23.79
CA ALA A 827 -33.36 -11.16 24.57
C ALA A 827 -31.87 -11.21 24.19
N ILE A 828 -31.30 -12.39 23.91
CA ILE A 828 -29.95 -12.52 23.41
C ILE A 828 -29.81 -11.83 22.05
N VAL A 829 -30.67 -12.12 21.07
CA VAL A 829 -30.65 -11.49 19.72
C VAL A 829 -30.75 -9.97 19.83
N PHE A 830 -31.67 -9.43 20.62
CA PHE A 830 -31.83 -7.99 20.77
C PHE A 830 -30.69 -7.32 21.56
N THR A 831 -30.05 -8.03 22.53
CA THR A 831 -28.83 -7.53 23.17
C THR A 831 -27.60 -7.58 22.22
N GLN A 832 -27.53 -8.53 21.28
CA GLN A 832 -26.54 -8.59 20.23
C GLN A 832 -26.64 -7.34 19.31
N ILE A 833 -27.85 -6.88 18.97
CA ILE A 833 -28.06 -5.62 18.23
C ILE A 833 -27.46 -4.45 19.01
N ALA A 834 -27.67 -4.34 20.30
CA ALA A 834 -27.02 -3.30 21.11
C ALA A 834 -25.49 -3.44 21.11
N ASN A 835 -25.00 -4.66 21.32
CA ASN A 835 -23.57 -4.94 21.43
C ASN A 835 -22.81 -4.69 20.12
N VAL A 836 -23.38 -5.01 18.95
CA VAL A 836 -22.75 -4.70 17.66
C VAL A 836 -22.64 -3.18 17.47
N LEU A 837 -23.65 -2.41 17.85
CA LEU A 837 -23.62 -0.95 17.80
C LEU A 837 -22.59 -0.38 18.80
N ASN A 838 -22.52 -0.89 20.02
CA ASN A 838 -21.58 -0.49 21.05
C ASN A 838 -20.12 -0.80 20.66
N CYS A 839 -19.86 -1.95 20.02
CA CYS A 839 -18.53 -2.36 19.56
C CYS A 839 -17.99 -1.54 18.39
N ARG A 840 -18.83 -0.77 17.66
CA ARG A 840 -18.38 0.07 16.55
C ARG A 840 -17.36 1.13 16.95
N THR A 841 -17.43 1.62 18.18
CA THR A 841 -16.52 2.64 18.70
C THR A 841 -15.99 2.26 20.09
N ASN A 842 -14.73 2.62 20.37
CA ASN A 842 -14.12 2.33 21.68
C ASN A 842 -14.25 3.50 22.68
N LYS A 843 -13.99 4.71 22.22
CA LYS A 843 -13.93 5.94 23.02
C LYS A 843 -14.86 7.04 22.50
N THR A 844 -15.09 7.06 21.20
CA THR A 844 -15.94 8.05 20.54
C THR A 844 -17.40 7.62 20.63
N SER A 845 -18.33 8.58 20.85
CA SER A 845 -19.76 8.31 20.81
C SER A 845 -20.19 7.76 19.45
N ILE A 846 -21.08 6.76 19.46
CA ILE A 846 -21.67 6.18 18.25
C ILE A 846 -22.47 7.24 17.45
N PHE A 847 -23.08 8.20 18.14
CA PHE A 847 -23.85 9.29 17.53
C PHE A 847 -22.94 10.25 16.76
N LYS A 848 -21.69 10.51 17.22
CA LYS A 848 -20.70 11.30 16.50
C LYS A 848 -20.19 10.58 15.25
N LYS A 849 -20.03 9.25 15.33
CA LYS A 849 -19.61 8.43 14.16
C LYS A 849 -20.73 8.30 13.13
N GLY A 850 -21.98 8.43 13.55
CA GLY A 850 -23.18 8.22 12.74
C GLY A 850 -23.73 6.80 12.87
N LEU A 851 -24.93 6.69 13.43
CA LEU A 851 -25.57 5.41 13.71
C LEU A 851 -25.76 4.57 12.45
N PHE A 852 -26.14 5.19 11.33
CA PHE A 852 -26.44 4.54 10.05
C PHE A 852 -25.26 4.54 9.05
N SER A 853 -24.04 4.95 9.45
CA SER A 853 -22.90 5.08 8.56
C SER A 853 -22.41 3.76 7.95
N ASN A 854 -22.64 2.62 8.61
CA ASN A 854 -22.28 1.30 8.11
C ASN A 854 -23.52 0.48 7.74
N LYS A 855 -23.84 0.44 6.44
CA LYS A 855 -25.00 -0.29 5.91
C LYS A 855 -24.93 -1.80 6.15
N ASN A 856 -23.72 -2.40 6.18
CA ASN A 856 -23.57 -3.84 6.35
C ASN A 856 -24.03 -4.31 7.73
N ILE A 857 -23.79 -3.52 8.77
CA ILE A 857 -24.29 -3.81 10.12
C ILE A 857 -25.81 -3.81 10.13
N TRP A 858 -26.46 -2.84 9.47
CA TRP A 858 -27.92 -2.77 9.40
C TRP A 858 -28.54 -3.92 8.60
N TYR A 859 -27.89 -4.39 7.54
CA TYR A 859 -28.32 -5.62 6.85
C TYR A 859 -28.22 -6.83 7.77
N GLY A 860 -27.16 -6.94 8.60
CA GLY A 860 -27.04 -7.97 9.63
C GLY A 860 -28.17 -7.89 10.66
N ILE A 861 -28.44 -6.72 11.23
CA ILE A 861 -29.51 -6.49 12.21
C ILE A 861 -30.88 -6.85 11.63
N VAL A 862 -31.21 -6.43 10.43
CA VAL A 862 -32.47 -6.79 9.77
C VAL A 862 -32.56 -8.31 9.57
N PHE A 863 -31.48 -8.94 9.16
CA PHE A 863 -31.43 -10.40 9.01
C PHE A 863 -31.68 -11.14 10.34
N GLU A 864 -31.05 -10.72 11.45
CA GLU A 864 -31.24 -11.31 12.79
C GLU A 864 -32.71 -11.24 13.22
N ILE A 865 -33.32 -10.07 13.06
CA ILE A 865 -34.75 -9.86 13.44
C ILE A 865 -35.64 -10.72 12.55
N CYS A 866 -35.42 -10.77 11.26
CA CYS A 866 -36.17 -11.61 10.31
C CYS A 866 -36.01 -13.09 10.63
N LEU A 867 -34.77 -13.54 10.90
CA LEU A 867 -34.51 -14.93 11.30
C LEU A 867 -35.25 -15.29 12.59
N PHE A 868 -35.15 -14.46 13.64
CA PHE A 868 -35.87 -14.68 14.91
C PHE A 868 -37.38 -14.70 14.69
N PHE A 869 -37.93 -13.82 13.85
CA PHE A 869 -39.34 -13.84 13.49
C PHE A 869 -39.74 -15.17 12.81
N VAL A 870 -38.96 -15.63 11.82
CA VAL A 870 -39.21 -16.92 11.13
C VAL A 870 -39.21 -18.09 12.13
N LEU A 871 -38.21 -18.11 13.02
CA LEU A 871 -38.07 -19.16 14.07
C LEU A 871 -39.26 -19.21 15.03
N THR A 872 -39.89 -18.09 15.30
CA THR A 872 -41.00 -18.02 16.28
C THR A 872 -42.40 -18.19 15.67
N VAL A 873 -42.57 -17.86 14.36
CA VAL A 873 -43.91 -17.83 13.73
C VAL A 873 -44.16 -19.04 12.83
N THR A 874 -43.13 -19.56 12.13
CA THR A 874 -43.31 -20.62 11.11
C THR A 874 -43.57 -21.98 11.76
N PRO A 875 -44.73 -22.65 11.51
CA PRO A 875 -45.16 -23.82 12.29
C PRO A 875 -44.15 -24.98 12.34
N GLY A 876 -43.59 -25.42 11.23
CA GLY A 876 -42.61 -26.53 11.19
C GLY A 876 -41.27 -26.17 11.85
N ILE A 877 -40.79 -24.95 11.62
CA ILE A 877 -39.53 -24.46 12.14
C ILE A 877 -39.56 -24.29 13.64
N ARG A 878 -40.65 -23.70 14.20
CA ARG A 878 -40.76 -23.48 15.63
C ARG A 878 -40.76 -24.79 16.44
N GLN A 879 -41.32 -25.87 15.89
CA GLN A 879 -41.27 -27.18 16.53
C GLN A 879 -39.85 -27.72 16.63
N LEU A 880 -39.07 -27.56 15.57
CA LEU A 880 -37.69 -28.00 15.49
C LEU A 880 -36.81 -27.27 16.50
N PHE A 881 -37.03 -25.94 16.67
CA PHE A 881 -36.22 -25.08 17.54
C PHE A 881 -36.79 -24.91 18.94
N ASN A 882 -37.89 -25.59 19.25
CA ASN A 882 -38.63 -25.46 20.52
C ASN A 882 -38.97 -24.00 20.87
N THR A 883 -39.47 -23.26 19.88
CA THR A 883 -39.92 -21.88 20.05
C THR A 883 -41.44 -21.76 19.98
N THR A 884 -41.95 -20.63 20.42
CA THR A 884 -43.42 -20.36 20.41
C THR A 884 -43.67 -18.93 19.94
N PRO A 885 -44.82 -18.64 19.30
CA PRO A 885 -45.22 -17.28 18.98
C PRO A 885 -45.26 -16.42 20.24
N LEU A 886 -44.73 -15.22 20.16
CA LEU A 886 -44.65 -14.23 21.20
C LEU A 886 -45.85 -13.27 21.13
N PHE A 887 -46.31 -12.79 22.30
CA PHE A 887 -47.35 -11.75 22.37
C PHE A 887 -46.79 -10.38 21.98
N ALA A 888 -47.65 -9.43 21.62
CA ALA A 888 -47.25 -8.06 21.29
C ALA A 888 -46.45 -7.38 22.44
N SER A 889 -46.81 -7.68 23.71
CA SER A 889 -46.08 -7.21 24.89
C SER A 889 -44.64 -7.75 24.95
N ASP A 890 -44.41 -8.98 24.51
CA ASP A 890 -43.11 -9.63 24.50
C ASP A 890 -42.21 -8.97 23.42
N TRP A 891 -42.78 -8.76 22.22
CA TRP A 891 -42.06 -8.02 21.15
C TRP A 891 -41.73 -6.60 21.58
N LEU A 892 -42.65 -5.88 22.23
CA LEU A 892 -42.38 -4.54 22.75
C LEU A 892 -41.22 -4.55 23.76
N PHE A 893 -41.23 -5.54 24.69
CA PHE A 893 -40.16 -5.72 25.66
C PHE A 893 -38.81 -5.94 24.96
N LEU A 894 -38.75 -6.84 23.95
CA LEU A 894 -37.53 -7.14 23.20
C LEU A 894 -37.01 -5.92 22.45
N PHE A 895 -37.86 -5.16 21.76
CA PHE A 895 -37.44 -3.94 21.03
C PHE A 895 -36.91 -2.81 21.94
N LEU A 896 -37.31 -2.80 23.21
CA LEU A 896 -36.83 -1.83 24.19
C LEU A 896 -35.46 -2.21 24.80
N LEU A 897 -35.08 -3.50 24.80
CA LEU A 897 -33.85 -4.00 25.43
C LEU A 897 -32.52 -3.39 24.89
N PRO A 898 -32.34 -3.10 23.59
CA PRO A 898 -31.12 -2.47 23.10
C PRO A 898 -30.87 -1.07 23.67
N ILE A 899 -31.90 -0.32 23.98
CA ILE A 899 -31.83 1.10 24.38
C ILE A 899 -31.00 1.31 25.65
N PRO A 900 -31.31 0.68 26.81
CA PRO A 900 -30.51 0.85 28.03
C PRO A 900 -29.04 0.40 27.86
N LEU A 901 -28.79 -0.66 27.10
CA LEU A 901 -27.41 -1.12 26.85
C LEU A 901 -26.59 -0.10 26.07
N VAL A 902 -27.18 0.49 25.04
CA VAL A 902 -26.51 1.56 24.25
C VAL A 902 -26.28 2.79 25.12
N LEU A 903 -27.27 3.20 25.93
CA LEU A 903 -27.14 4.37 26.81
C LEU A 903 -26.09 4.17 27.91
N LEU A 904 -26.03 2.97 28.51
CA LEU A 904 -25.00 2.63 29.51
C LEU A 904 -23.58 2.68 28.91
N ASP A 905 -23.41 2.19 27.68
CA ASP A 905 -22.11 2.25 27.01
C ASP A 905 -21.72 3.69 26.58
N GLU A 906 -22.67 4.48 26.14
CA GLU A 906 -22.44 5.90 25.84
C GLU A 906 -22.09 6.69 27.13
N ALA A 907 -22.72 6.40 28.26
CA ALA A 907 -22.35 6.97 29.56
C ALA A 907 -20.91 6.56 29.96
N ARG A 908 -20.52 5.28 29.76
CA ARG A 908 -19.14 4.81 29.98
C ARG A 908 -18.14 5.57 29.08
N LYS A 909 -18.41 5.72 27.79
CA LYS A 909 -17.57 6.47 26.82
C LYS A 909 -17.46 7.93 27.23
N TRP A 910 -18.54 8.57 27.66
CA TRP A 910 -18.55 9.96 28.12
C TRP A 910 -17.67 10.14 29.36
N LEU A 911 -17.75 9.24 30.34
CA LEU A 911 -16.90 9.25 31.54
C LEU A 911 -15.41 9.09 31.21
N MET A 912 -15.10 8.19 30.27
CA MET A 912 -13.72 7.97 29.83
C MET A 912 -13.15 9.19 29.08
N TYR A 913 -13.95 9.87 28.28
CA TYR A 913 -13.55 11.09 27.55
C TYR A 913 -13.21 12.22 28.52
N HIS A 914 -14.02 12.45 29.56
CA HIS A 914 -13.77 13.49 30.55
C HIS A 914 -12.53 13.20 31.41
N LYS A 915 -12.26 11.94 31.74
CA LYS A 915 -11.07 11.53 32.51
C LYS A 915 -9.75 11.67 31.74
N GLN A 916 -9.80 11.76 30.42
CA GLN A 916 -8.59 11.98 29.58
C GLN A 916 -8.32 13.47 29.32
N ASN A 917 -9.30 14.33 29.45
CA ASN A 917 -9.18 15.78 29.20
C ASN A 917 -8.98 16.59 30.50
N ASN A 918 -9.17 15.98 31.65
CA ASN A 918 -8.73 16.45 32.97
C ASN A 918 -7.44 15.72 33.40
#